data_772d8eed9aac63546d62a7d24b3ca9e7
#
_entry.id   772d8eed9aac63546d62a7d24b3ca9e7
#
_cell.length_a   1.000
_cell.length_b   1.000
_cell.length_c   1.000
_cell.angle_alpha   90.00
_cell.angle_beta   90.00
_cell.angle_gamma   90.00
#
_symmetry.space_group_name_H-M   'P 1'
#
loop_
_entity.id
_entity.type
_entity.pdbx_description
1 polymer ?
#
loop_
_entity_poly.entity_id
_entity_poly.type
_entity_poly.pdbx_seq_one_letter_code
_entity_poly.pdbx_strand_id
1 'polypeptide(L)'
;MSILEQLNNRQREAASCTDSHVRIIAGAGSGKTRVVTVRIAYLIDECHVYPNRILAITFTNKAAREMKERVESMLGPLAASVRISTIHSFCVRLLREDIQEIGYPRSFTILDSEDQKSILKEIYKEKEIDAKSYAYGAVLAYISSCKTAFVDPQRALQLAQSESQRVKANVYASYEQRLRDMFALDFDDLLIKAHEILKGREDVCEKWQRRFDYIHVDEFQDVDELQYDIVKLLCAPQTKLCVVGDPDQTIYTWRGADVDIIMNFERDFEGCKTVILDENYRSKAHILEGANALIRNNRNRIKKDLFTRQHSDEKIVHFSAADDRNEPVWVAARIASLHHSGVPYREIAVLYRSNYLSRGLEKALLEAHVPYRIYGGIRFYERAEIKDALSYLRLLAPKHETDDRELWKDLAVRRVINAPKRGIGARSLEQLEEQARSEDTNLYEVLKHPCIKGAKACRGIEEFVRVIEECREAAASLSIDMLMKKVLERSGYLQMLQDDNENERLENIKELLNDMEEYVENDPEATLDDYLQEIALYTDNENDAGGEVVQLMSVHASKGLEFDCVFIYSLCEGIFPSERSISEGGGAALEEERRLAYVAMTRARKQLFLSDSMGYSYVLDRIKMPSRFVKEIPRTLMEDVGAKPRSRFGDDVDVFSEGGSSSISRPAPVSSASFAPARKKRRGKLQKGDLVQHTSFGEGIVISVKDNLATIAFEQRYGVRKIMADHPSLSRK
;
A
#
# COMPACT_ATOMS: atom_id res chain seq x y z
N MET A 1 -24.67 -19.10 35.09
CA MET A 1 -23.59 -18.06 35.15
C MET A 1 -23.93 -17.00 34.11
N SER A 2 -23.86 -15.73 34.48
CA SER A 2 -24.13 -14.67 33.54
C SER A 2 -23.08 -14.66 32.42
N ILE A 3 -23.54 -14.45 31.18
CA ILE A 3 -22.64 -14.30 29.99
C ILE A 3 -21.59 -13.21 30.24
N LEU A 4 -21.89 -12.22 31.07
CA LEU A 4 -21.00 -11.10 31.41
C LEU A 4 -19.78 -11.51 32.32
N GLU A 5 -19.79 -12.67 32.97
CA GLU A 5 -18.71 -13.09 33.88
C GLU A 5 -17.36 -13.26 33.17
N GLN A 6 -17.37 -13.53 31.86
CA GLN A 6 -16.17 -13.68 31.05
C GLN A 6 -15.48 -12.34 30.65
N LEU A 7 -16.08 -11.21 31.04
CA LEU A 7 -15.61 -9.86 30.71
C LEU A 7 -14.92 -9.21 31.92
N ASN A 8 -13.93 -8.33 31.65
CA ASN A 8 -13.39 -7.46 32.67
C ASN A 8 -14.40 -6.37 33.06
N ASN A 9 -14.11 -5.58 34.10
CA ASN A 9 -15.04 -4.59 34.63
C ASN A 9 -15.48 -3.55 33.58
N ARG A 10 -14.56 -3.03 32.76
CA ARG A 10 -14.86 -2.05 31.71
C ARG A 10 -15.65 -2.66 30.55
N GLN A 11 -15.24 -3.84 30.12
CA GLN A 11 -15.96 -4.60 29.11
C GLN A 11 -17.38 -4.94 29.56
N ARG A 12 -17.53 -5.36 30.84
CA ARG A 12 -18.82 -5.63 31.43
C ARG A 12 -19.69 -4.38 31.47
N GLU A 13 -19.15 -3.23 31.92
CA GLU A 13 -19.83 -1.94 31.90
C GLU A 13 -20.37 -1.59 30.49
N ALA A 14 -19.54 -1.77 29.46
CA ALA A 14 -19.91 -1.52 28.08
C ALA A 14 -21.00 -2.48 27.57
N ALA A 15 -20.89 -3.77 27.89
CA ALA A 15 -21.82 -4.80 27.44
C ALA A 15 -23.17 -4.71 28.14
N SER A 16 -23.24 -4.32 29.41
CA SER A 16 -24.49 -4.26 30.21
C SER A 16 -25.23 -2.92 30.09
N CYS A 17 -24.67 -1.88 29.45
CA CYS A 17 -25.32 -0.59 29.28
C CYS A 17 -26.39 -0.67 28.20
N THR A 18 -27.66 -0.93 28.56
CA THR A 18 -28.78 -1.17 27.63
C THR A 18 -29.72 0.00 27.46
N ASP A 19 -29.74 0.97 28.40
CA ASP A 19 -30.76 2.01 28.49
C ASP A 19 -30.39 3.30 27.73
N SER A 20 -29.14 3.44 27.27
CA SER A 20 -28.64 4.62 26.57
C SER A 20 -27.88 4.23 25.29
N HIS A 21 -27.61 5.23 24.46
CA HIS A 21 -26.59 5.08 23.43
C HIS A 21 -25.22 4.85 24.07
N VAL A 22 -24.35 4.07 23.43
CA VAL A 22 -23.03 3.72 23.97
C VAL A 22 -21.96 3.95 22.93
N ARG A 23 -20.95 4.74 23.27
CA ARG A 23 -19.70 4.84 22.51
C ARG A 23 -18.59 4.08 23.23
N ILE A 24 -18.05 3.05 22.62
CA ILE A 24 -16.95 2.23 23.16
C ILE A 24 -15.67 2.62 22.41
N ILE A 25 -14.77 3.30 23.12
CA ILE A 25 -13.45 3.63 22.61
C ILE A 25 -12.52 2.51 23.01
N ALA A 26 -12.25 1.62 22.06
CA ALA A 26 -11.59 0.35 22.34
C ALA A 26 -10.23 0.29 21.63
N GLY A 27 -9.14 0.36 22.39
CA GLY A 27 -7.79 0.29 21.84
C GLY A 27 -7.48 -1.03 21.11
N ALA A 28 -6.32 -1.08 20.45
CA ALA A 28 -5.85 -2.29 19.81
C ALA A 28 -5.81 -3.46 20.81
N GLY A 29 -6.30 -4.64 20.42
CA GLY A 29 -6.26 -5.84 21.25
C GLY A 29 -7.07 -5.78 22.54
N SER A 30 -7.96 -4.81 22.74
CA SER A 30 -8.82 -4.68 23.93
C SER A 30 -10.08 -5.55 23.91
N GLY A 31 -10.28 -6.33 22.84
CA GLY A 31 -11.42 -7.21 22.69
C GLY A 31 -12.69 -6.54 22.18
N LYS A 32 -12.58 -5.55 21.28
CA LYS A 32 -13.70 -4.85 20.62
C LYS A 32 -14.85 -5.79 20.22
N THR A 33 -14.57 -6.69 19.30
CA THR A 33 -15.54 -7.65 18.76
C THR A 33 -16.11 -8.57 19.82
N ARG A 34 -15.30 -8.96 20.85
CA ARG A 34 -15.74 -9.76 21.97
C ARG A 34 -16.82 -9.02 22.79
N VAL A 35 -16.62 -7.74 23.08
CA VAL A 35 -17.59 -6.94 23.82
C VAL A 35 -18.89 -6.82 23.05
N VAL A 36 -18.85 -6.59 21.74
CA VAL A 36 -20.05 -6.50 20.88
C VAL A 36 -20.79 -7.83 20.86
N THR A 37 -20.10 -8.95 20.64
CA THR A 37 -20.73 -10.29 20.57
C THR A 37 -21.34 -10.70 21.89
N VAL A 38 -20.64 -10.45 23.01
CA VAL A 38 -21.17 -10.72 24.36
C VAL A 38 -22.35 -9.80 24.68
N ARG A 39 -22.32 -8.53 24.28
CA ARG A 39 -23.45 -7.61 24.43
C ARG A 39 -24.68 -8.09 23.67
N ILE A 40 -24.53 -8.53 22.42
CA ILE A 40 -25.63 -9.11 21.64
C ILE A 40 -26.21 -10.33 22.36
N ALA A 41 -25.35 -11.23 22.84
CA ALA A 41 -25.77 -12.41 23.56
C ALA A 41 -26.48 -12.05 24.89
N TYR A 42 -25.98 -11.07 25.65
CA TYR A 42 -26.58 -10.56 26.86
C TYR A 42 -27.98 -9.96 26.63
N LEU A 43 -28.15 -9.18 25.56
CA LEU A 43 -29.45 -8.60 25.19
C LEU A 43 -30.51 -9.68 24.91
N ILE A 44 -30.10 -10.79 24.28
CA ILE A 44 -31.00 -11.88 23.93
C ILE A 44 -31.29 -12.77 25.13
N ASP A 45 -30.28 -13.22 25.85
CA ASP A 45 -30.38 -14.22 26.89
C ASP A 45 -30.91 -13.64 28.22
N GLU A 46 -30.34 -12.51 28.65
CA GLU A 46 -30.67 -11.93 29.96
C GLU A 46 -31.66 -10.77 29.89
N CYS A 47 -31.66 -9.96 28.82
CA CYS A 47 -32.62 -8.87 28.62
C CYS A 47 -33.85 -9.28 27.82
N HIS A 48 -33.91 -10.53 27.30
CA HIS A 48 -35.04 -11.08 26.55
C HIS A 48 -35.43 -10.29 25.30
N VAL A 49 -34.43 -9.64 24.65
CA VAL A 49 -34.62 -8.94 23.38
C VAL A 49 -34.75 -9.96 22.25
N TYR A 50 -35.76 -9.81 21.41
CA TYR A 50 -35.90 -10.70 20.25
C TYR A 50 -34.72 -10.56 19.30
N PRO A 51 -34.07 -11.66 18.86
CA PRO A 51 -32.86 -11.61 18.01
C PRO A 51 -33.02 -10.80 16.73
N ASN A 52 -34.20 -10.85 16.09
CA ASN A 52 -34.53 -10.08 14.88
C ASN A 52 -34.66 -8.57 15.10
N ARG A 53 -34.70 -8.10 16.37
CA ARG A 53 -34.69 -6.68 16.76
C ARG A 53 -33.28 -6.10 16.90
N ILE A 54 -32.28 -6.90 16.65
CA ILE A 54 -30.86 -6.51 16.77
C ILE A 54 -30.23 -6.47 15.38
N LEU A 55 -29.61 -5.34 15.05
CA LEU A 55 -28.75 -5.14 13.87
C LEU A 55 -27.32 -4.95 14.32
N ALA A 56 -26.38 -5.68 13.71
CA ALA A 56 -24.96 -5.47 13.90
C ALA A 56 -24.26 -5.26 12.53
N ILE A 57 -23.58 -4.13 12.42
CA ILE A 57 -22.86 -3.70 11.20
C ILE A 57 -21.38 -3.81 11.44
N THR A 58 -20.66 -4.41 10.49
CA THR A 58 -19.21 -4.54 10.49
C THR A 58 -18.60 -4.00 9.19
N PHE A 59 -17.28 -3.78 9.16
CA PHE A 59 -16.61 -3.21 8.00
C PHE A 59 -16.40 -4.24 6.86
N THR A 60 -16.18 -5.52 7.16
CA THR A 60 -15.89 -6.56 6.16
C THR A 60 -16.81 -7.77 6.29
N ASN A 61 -17.07 -8.47 5.17
CA ASN A 61 -17.85 -9.70 5.16
C ASN A 61 -17.20 -10.81 6.01
N LYS A 62 -15.87 -10.84 6.12
CA LYS A 62 -15.15 -11.76 7.00
C LYS A 62 -15.47 -11.47 8.46
N ALA A 63 -15.39 -10.20 8.89
CA ALA A 63 -15.73 -9.80 10.26
C ALA A 63 -17.20 -10.08 10.59
N ALA A 64 -18.12 -9.87 9.64
CA ALA A 64 -19.53 -10.21 9.81
C ALA A 64 -19.73 -11.71 10.04
N ARG A 65 -19.03 -12.56 9.27
CA ARG A 65 -19.08 -14.02 9.43
C ARG A 65 -18.53 -14.46 10.79
N GLU A 66 -17.34 -13.98 11.15
CA GLU A 66 -16.71 -14.30 12.45
C GLU A 66 -17.58 -13.83 13.63
N MET A 67 -18.20 -12.65 13.53
CA MET A 67 -19.13 -12.14 14.54
C MET A 67 -20.35 -13.05 14.67
N LYS A 68 -20.92 -13.50 13.55
CA LYS A 68 -22.06 -14.40 13.50
C LYS A 68 -21.72 -15.74 14.15
N GLU A 69 -20.60 -16.36 13.76
CA GLU A 69 -20.13 -17.63 14.33
C GLU A 69 -19.91 -17.55 15.85
N ARG A 70 -19.38 -16.42 16.35
CA ARG A 70 -19.19 -16.21 17.80
C ARG A 70 -20.52 -16.08 18.54
N VAL A 71 -21.50 -15.34 17.98
CA VAL A 71 -22.83 -15.21 18.58
C VAL A 71 -23.57 -16.57 18.54
N GLU A 72 -23.47 -17.32 17.45
CA GLU A 72 -24.02 -18.66 17.31
C GLU A 72 -23.39 -19.66 18.30
N SER A 73 -22.11 -19.54 18.57
CA SER A 73 -21.44 -20.40 19.57
C SER A 73 -21.92 -20.17 21.00
N MET A 74 -22.43 -18.95 21.31
CA MET A 74 -22.93 -18.59 22.64
C MET A 74 -24.42 -18.91 22.82
N LEU A 75 -25.23 -18.71 21.78
CA LEU A 75 -26.70 -18.76 21.84
C LEU A 75 -27.33 -19.92 21.06
N GLY A 76 -26.53 -20.67 20.30
CA GLY A 76 -27.03 -21.74 19.44
C GLY A 76 -28.00 -21.22 18.35
N PRO A 77 -29.08 -21.98 18.02
CA PRO A 77 -29.99 -21.61 16.94
C PRO A 77 -30.72 -20.29 17.12
N LEU A 78 -30.82 -19.76 18.34
CA LEU A 78 -31.44 -18.45 18.62
C LEU A 78 -30.70 -17.31 17.92
N ALA A 79 -29.40 -17.44 17.70
CA ALA A 79 -28.58 -16.46 17.01
C ALA A 79 -28.90 -16.28 15.53
N ALA A 80 -29.52 -17.28 14.87
CA ALA A 80 -29.75 -17.29 13.43
C ALA A 80 -30.59 -16.08 12.93
N SER A 81 -31.43 -15.51 13.79
CA SER A 81 -32.29 -14.37 13.47
C SER A 81 -31.65 -13.01 13.74
N VAL A 82 -30.46 -12.95 14.35
CA VAL A 82 -29.72 -11.70 14.51
C VAL A 82 -29.22 -11.21 13.15
N ARG A 83 -29.41 -9.94 12.87
CA ARG A 83 -28.98 -9.37 11.59
C ARG A 83 -27.55 -8.86 11.70
N ILE A 84 -26.61 -9.65 11.21
CA ILE A 84 -25.18 -9.30 11.18
C ILE A 84 -24.73 -9.22 9.72
N SER A 85 -24.23 -8.06 9.28
CA SER A 85 -23.78 -7.84 7.89
C SER A 85 -22.85 -6.62 7.79
N THR A 86 -22.27 -6.40 6.59
CA THR A 86 -21.66 -5.11 6.27
C THR A 86 -22.76 -4.08 5.97
N ILE A 87 -22.42 -2.77 6.04
CA ILE A 87 -23.38 -1.72 5.70
C ILE A 87 -23.88 -1.84 4.26
N HIS A 88 -23.01 -2.14 3.30
CA HIS A 88 -23.40 -2.38 1.90
C HIS A 88 -24.36 -3.55 1.76
N SER A 89 -24.08 -4.67 2.42
CA SER A 89 -24.99 -5.82 2.41
C SER A 89 -26.34 -5.53 3.04
N PHE A 90 -26.37 -4.69 4.07
CA PHE A 90 -27.59 -4.18 4.66
C PHE A 90 -28.36 -3.30 3.66
N CYS A 91 -27.70 -2.35 3.00
CA CYS A 91 -28.31 -1.49 1.98
C CYS A 91 -28.85 -2.29 0.79
N VAL A 92 -28.13 -3.32 0.31
CA VAL A 92 -28.65 -4.22 -0.73
C VAL A 92 -29.97 -4.86 -0.29
N ARG A 93 -30.07 -5.33 0.94
CA ARG A 93 -31.33 -5.91 1.46
C ARG A 93 -32.46 -4.88 1.52
N LEU A 94 -32.17 -3.67 1.99
CA LEU A 94 -33.13 -2.55 2.02
C LEU A 94 -33.61 -2.26 0.60
N LEU A 95 -32.69 -2.13 -0.34
CA LEU A 95 -33.02 -1.85 -1.73
C LEU A 95 -33.81 -2.99 -2.38
N ARG A 96 -33.47 -4.25 -2.14
CA ARG A 96 -34.24 -5.40 -2.66
C ARG A 96 -35.71 -5.40 -2.15
N GLU A 97 -35.96 -4.79 -0.99
CA GLU A 97 -37.30 -4.68 -0.45
C GLU A 97 -38.06 -3.44 -0.94
N ASP A 98 -37.41 -2.27 -1.00
CA ASP A 98 -38.09 -0.99 -1.13
C ASP A 98 -37.64 -0.11 -2.31
N ILE A 99 -36.73 -0.56 -3.18
CA ILE A 99 -36.21 0.27 -4.28
C ILE A 99 -37.26 0.69 -5.31
N GLN A 100 -38.41 -0.01 -5.34
CA GLN A 100 -39.54 0.37 -6.21
C GLN A 100 -40.07 1.78 -5.91
N GLU A 101 -39.88 2.28 -4.68
CA GLU A 101 -40.24 3.63 -4.26
C GLU A 101 -39.51 4.74 -5.01
N ILE A 102 -38.40 4.41 -5.64
CA ILE A 102 -37.58 5.31 -6.49
C ILE A 102 -37.52 4.85 -7.95
N GLY A 103 -38.45 3.97 -8.36
CA GLY A 103 -38.65 3.57 -9.76
C GLY A 103 -37.73 2.49 -10.30
N TYR A 104 -37.01 1.78 -9.44
CA TYR A 104 -36.18 0.63 -9.85
C TYR A 104 -36.88 -0.70 -9.57
N PRO A 105 -36.62 -1.74 -10.39
CA PRO A 105 -37.15 -3.08 -10.10
C PRO A 105 -36.34 -3.71 -8.95
N ARG A 106 -36.97 -4.58 -8.17
CA ARG A 106 -36.28 -5.34 -7.11
C ARG A 106 -35.12 -6.20 -7.62
N SER A 107 -35.19 -6.59 -8.91
CA SER A 107 -34.18 -7.41 -9.60
C SER A 107 -33.03 -6.59 -10.19
N PHE A 108 -32.75 -5.37 -9.68
CA PHE A 108 -31.64 -4.54 -10.17
C PHE A 108 -30.30 -5.28 -10.18
N THR A 109 -29.42 -4.92 -11.10
CA THR A 109 -28.07 -5.50 -11.23
C THR A 109 -27.07 -4.68 -10.40
N ILE A 110 -26.13 -5.35 -9.75
CA ILE A 110 -24.99 -4.70 -9.05
C ILE A 110 -23.78 -4.87 -9.95
N LEU A 111 -23.13 -3.75 -10.30
CA LEU A 111 -21.98 -3.70 -11.18
C LEU A 111 -20.67 -3.82 -10.39
N ASP A 112 -19.79 -4.64 -10.88
CA ASP A 112 -18.40 -4.66 -10.40
C ASP A 112 -17.51 -3.64 -11.15
N SER A 113 -16.22 -3.58 -10.79
CA SER A 113 -15.28 -2.62 -11.38
C SER A 113 -15.00 -2.88 -12.87
N GLU A 114 -15.11 -4.12 -13.33
CA GLU A 114 -14.90 -4.43 -14.75
C GLU A 114 -16.15 -4.10 -15.59
N ASP A 115 -17.34 -4.31 -15.02
CA ASP A 115 -18.60 -3.87 -15.63
C ASP A 115 -18.61 -2.34 -15.80
N GLN A 116 -18.22 -1.58 -14.77
CA GLN A 116 -18.11 -0.12 -14.82
C GLN A 116 -17.14 0.34 -15.91
N LYS A 117 -15.96 -0.29 -16.00
CA LYS A 117 -14.99 0.02 -17.07
C LYS A 117 -15.55 -0.32 -18.45
N SER A 118 -16.33 -1.39 -18.59
CA SER A 118 -16.94 -1.77 -19.87
C SER A 118 -17.95 -0.74 -20.32
N ILE A 119 -18.78 -0.22 -19.43
CA ILE A 119 -19.72 0.89 -19.70
C ILE A 119 -18.95 2.14 -20.13
N LEU A 120 -17.87 2.51 -19.43
CA LEU A 120 -17.06 3.66 -19.82
C LEU A 120 -16.43 3.49 -21.21
N LYS A 121 -15.97 2.28 -21.57
CA LYS A 121 -15.43 2.02 -22.92
C LYS A 121 -16.45 2.30 -24.01
N GLU A 122 -17.73 1.94 -23.79
CA GLU A 122 -18.80 2.24 -24.73
C GLU A 122 -19.09 3.75 -24.82
N ILE A 123 -19.21 4.45 -23.67
CA ILE A 123 -19.41 5.88 -23.61
C ILE A 123 -18.30 6.63 -24.33
N TYR A 124 -17.03 6.23 -24.12
CA TYR A 124 -15.87 6.84 -24.77
C TYR A 124 -15.91 6.66 -26.30
N LYS A 125 -16.33 5.47 -26.77
CA LYS A 125 -16.49 5.21 -28.19
C LYS A 125 -17.57 6.10 -28.81
N GLU A 126 -18.71 6.29 -28.14
CA GLU A 126 -19.81 7.11 -28.61
C GLU A 126 -19.48 8.60 -28.63
N LYS A 127 -18.76 9.07 -27.63
CA LYS A 127 -18.41 10.49 -27.47
C LYS A 127 -17.06 10.86 -28.09
N GLU A 128 -16.40 9.91 -28.75
CA GLU A 128 -15.07 10.07 -29.34
C GLU A 128 -14.01 10.58 -28.34
N ILE A 129 -14.12 10.12 -27.06
CA ILE A 129 -13.19 10.48 -25.99
C ILE A 129 -11.95 9.59 -26.07
N ASP A 130 -10.76 10.22 -26.03
CA ASP A 130 -9.51 9.51 -26.00
C ASP A 130 -9.23 8.97 -24.57
N ALA A 131 -9.15 7.63 -24.44
CA ALA A 131 -8.85 6.98 -23.18
C ALA A 131 -7.43 7.24 -22.65
N LYS A 132 -6.52 7.75 -23.50
CA LYS A 132 -5.18 8.17 -23.06
C LYS A 132 -5.22 9.49 -22.30
N SER A 133 -6.07 10.41 -22.73
CA SER A 133 -6.26 11.71 -22.08
C SER A 133 -7.15 11.60 -20.83
N TYR A 134 -8.01 10.59 -20.76
CA TYR A 134 -8.96 10.37 -19.67
C TYR A 134 -8.96 8.90 -19.25
N ALA A 135 -8.03 8.52 -18.37
CA ALA A 135 -7.95 7.16 -17.85
C ALA A 135 -9.25 6.72 -17.15
N TYR A 136 -9.73 5.52 -17.42
CA TYR A 136 -11.00 5.01 -16.86
C TYR A 136 -11.03 5.08 -15.33
N GLY A 137 -9.93 4.70 -14.67
CA GLY A 137 -9.82 4.75 -13.21
C GLY A 137 -9.95 6.16 -12.66
N ALA A 138 -9.34 7.16 -13.31
CA ALA A 138 -9.43 8.56 -12.90
C ALA A 138 -10.84 9.16 -13.09
N VAL A 139 -11.57 8.68 -14.12
CA VAL A 139 -12.95 9.11 -14.34
C VAL A 139 -13.91 8.40 -13.38
N LEU A 140 -13.73 7.11 -13.10
CA LEU A 140 -14.50 6.41 -12.07
C LEU A 140 -14.29 7.02 -10.69
N ALA A 141 -13.05 7.36 -10.33
CA ALA A 141 -12.76 8.06 -9.08
C ALA A 141 -13.44 9.44 -8.99
N TYR A 142 -13.48 10.19 -10.10
CA TYR A 142 -14.22 11.46 -10.17
C TYR A 142 -15.73 11.24 -10.01
N ILE A 143 -16.31 10.23 -10.65
CA ILE A 143 -17.72 9.87 -10.53
C ILE A 143 -18.04 9.51 -9.08
N SER A 144 -17.25 8.62 -8.47
CA SER A 144 -17.39 8.21 -7.07
C SER A 144 -17.33 9.40 -6.12
N SER A 145 -16.35 10.32 -6.32
CA SER A 145 -16.26 11.52 -5.48
C SER A 145 -17.44 12.48 -5.65
N CYS A 146 -18.01 12.60 -6.85
CA CYS A 146 -19.23 13.37 -7.07
C CYS A 146 -20.42 12.70 -6.37
N LYS A 147 -20.59 11.39 -6.53
CA LYS A 147 -21.67 10.61 -5.91
C LYS A 147 -21.63 10.73 -4.39
N THR A 148 -20.49 10.47 -3.77
CA THR A 148 -20.33 10.55 -2.30
C THR A 148 -20.51 11.94 -1.74
N ALA A 149 -20.22 12.98 -2.53
CA ALA A 149 -20.50 14.39 -2.18
C ALA A 149 -21.93 14.84 -2.52
N PHE A 150 -22.82 13.93 -2.95
CA PHE A 150 -24.19 14.24 -3.41
C PHE A 150 -24.24 15.29 -4.53
N VAL A 151 -23.22 15.31 -5.39
CA VAL A 151 -23.16 16.17 -6.56
C VAL A 151 -23.67 15.38 -7.77
N ASP A 152 -24.90 15.69 -8.20
CA ASP A 152 -25.47 15.09 -9.40
C ASP A 152 -24.72 15.54 -10.68
N PRO A 153 -24.91 14.85 -11.83
CA PRO A 153 -24.20 15.16 -13.06
C PRO A 153 -24.39 16.60 -13.58
N GLN A 154 -25.59 17.17 -13.37
CA GLN A 154 -25.88 18.54 -13.82
C GLN A 154 -25.13 19.56 -12.96
N ARG A 155 -25.11 19.31 -11.66
CA ARG A 155 -24.35 20.14 -10.72
C ARG A 155 -22.84 19.99 -10.95
N ALA A 156 -22.36 18.80 -11.25
CA ALA A 156 -20.97 18.56 -11.61
C ALA A 156 -20.54 19.36 -12.88
N LEU A 157 -21.41 19.44 -13.87
CA LEU A 157 -21.19 20.28 -15.06
C LEU A 157 -21.14 21.78 -14.74
N GLN A 158 -21.99 22.26 -13.84
CA GLN A 158 -21.99 23.66 -13.40
C GLN A 158 -20.73 24.03 -12.60
N LEU A 159 -20.20 23.10 -11.81
CA LEU A 159 -19.01 23.30 -10.98
C LEU A 159 -17.70 23.14 -11.76
N ALA A 160 -17.74 22.61 -12.99
CA ALA A 160 -16.55 22.35 -13.80
C ALA A 160 -15.83 23.64 -14.20
N GLN A 161 -14.61 23.83 -13.71
CA GLN A 161 -13.78 25.02 -13.98
C GLN A 161 -12.79 24.81 -15.14
N SER A 162 -12.52 23.56 -15.51
CA SER A 162 -11.62 23.20 -16.60
C SER A 162 -12.31 22.35 -17.66
N GLU A 163 -11.74 22.31 -18.86
CA GLU A 163 -12.24 21.43 -19.93
C GLU A 163 -12.20 19.96 -19.52
N SER A 164 -11.14 19.54 -18.83
CA SER A 164 -11.03 18.18 -18.30
C SER A 164 -12.16 17.83 -17.32
N GLN A 165 -12.53 18.75 -16.43
CA GLN A 165 -13.65 18.54 -15.50
C GLN A 165 -14.98 18.49 -16.27
N ARG A 166 -15.19 19.30 -17.31
CA ARG A 166 -16.38 19.26 -18.15
C ARG A 166 -16.54 17.93 -18.89
N VAL A 167 -15.43 17.42 -19.45
CA VAL A 167 -15.45 16.09 -20.09
C VAL A 167 -15.83 15.00 -19.09
N LYS A 168 -15.20 14.99 -17.90
CA LYS A 168 -15.53 14.00 -16.83
C LYS A 168 -16.98 14.11 -16.38
N ALA A 169 -17.52 15.32 -16.22
CA ALA A 169 -18.92 15.53 -15.84
C ALA A 169 -19.90 15.09 -16.94
N ASN A 170 -19.56 15.29 -18.22
CA ASN A 170 -20.34 14.77 -19.36
C ASN A 170 -20.32 13.24 -19.41
N VAL A 171 -19.18 12.62 -19.10
CA VAL A 171 -19.09 11.15 -19.00
C VAL A 171 -19.93 10.67 -17.81
N TYR A 172 -19.87 11.34 -16.68
CA TYR A 172 -20.70 11.04 -15.53
C TYR A 172 -22.21 11.07 -15.85
N ALA A 173 -22.67 12.10 -16.58
CA ALA A 173 -24.07 12.18 -17.01
C ALA A 173 -24.48 10.98 -17.88
N SER A 174 -23.60 10.57 -18.82
CA SER A 174 -23.87 9.41 -19.68
C SER A 174 -23.80 8.10 -18.93
N TYR A 175 -22.89 7.98 -17.96
CA TYR A 175 -22.75 6.82 -17.08
C TYR A 175 -24.02 6.62 -16.23
N GLU A 176 -24.49 7.66 -15.56
CA GLU A 176 -25.74 7.62 -14.77
C GLU A 176 -26.96 7.26 -15.63
N GLN A 177 -27.04 7.81 -16.85
CA GLN A 177 -28.14 7.45 -17.75
C GLN A 177 -28.11 5.98 -18.13
N ARG A 178 -26.90 5.43 -18.43
CA ARG A 178 -26.73 4.00 -18.72
C ARG A 178 -27.13 3.11 -17.56
N LEU A 179 -26.71 3.46 -16.35
CA LEU A 179 -27.10 2.72 -15.16
C LEU A 179 -28.61 2.69 -14.97
N ARG A 180 -29.29 3.82 -15.18
CA ARG A 180 -30.75 3.89 -15.11
C ARG A 180 -31.44 3.03 -16.16
N ASP A 181 -30.97 3.13 -17.42
CA ASP A 181 -31.55 2.37 -18.54
C ASP A 181 -31.42 0.85 -18.35
N MET A 182 -30.34 0.43 -17.69
CA MET A 182 -30.06 -0.97 -17.36
C MET A 182 -30.63 -1.43 -16.02
N PHE A 183 -31.26 -0.53 -15.24
CA PHE A 183 -31.61 -0.77 -13.84
C PHE A 183 -30.44 -1.36 -13.04
N ALA A 184 -29.24 -0.80 -13.24
CA ALA A 184 -28.03 -1.22 -12.59
C ALA A 184 -27.58 -0.18 -11.53
N LEU A 185 -26.91 -0.67 -10.50
CA LEU A 185 -26.33 0.15 -9.42
C LEU A 185 -24.85 -0.23 -9.26
N ASP A 186 -23.99 0.75 -9.09
CA ASP A 186 -22.64 0.50 -8.62
C ASP A 186 -22.57 0.47 -7.07
N PHE A 187 -21.37 0.28 -6.52
CA PHE A 187 -21.21 0.16 -5.07
C PHE A 187 -21.57 1.46 -4.32
N ASP A 188 -21.28 2.62 -4.91
CA ASP A 188 -21.66 3.91 -4.32
C ASP A 188 -23.18 4.10 -4.32
N ASP A 189 -23.86 3.68 -5.41
CA ASP A 189 -25.30 3.76 -5.53
C ASP A 189 -26.03 2.93 -4.47
N LEU A 190 -25.46 1.83 -3.99
CA LEU A 190 -26.08 1.02 -2.94
C LEU A 190 -26.33 1.84 -1.66
N LEU A 191 -25.37 2.69 -1.30
CA LEU A 191 -25.49 3.56 -0.14
C LEU A 191 -26.38 4.77 -0.44
N ILE A 192 -26.14 5.42 -1.58
CA ILE A 192 -26.84 6.64 -1.98
C ILE A 192 -28.34 6.40 -2.15
N LYS A 193 -28.72 5.32 -2.84
CA LYS A 193 -30.13 4.97 -3.06
C LYS A 193 -30.83 4.51 -1.78
N ALA A 194 -30.12 3.80 -0.89
CA ALA A 194 -30.65 3.47 0.43
C ALA A 194 -30.90 4.74 1.26
N HIS A 195 -29.93 5.67 1.25
CA HIS A 195 -30.09 6.98 1.92
C HIS A 195 -31.23 7.81 1.31
N GLU A 196 -31.32 7.85 -0.04
CA GLU A 196 -32.38 8.56 -0.77
C GLU A 196 -33.78 8.08 -0.35
N ILE A 197 -33.96 6.76 -0.26
CA ILE A 197 -35.26 6.16 0.18
C ILE A 197 -35.51 6.49 1.63
N LEU A 198 -34.57 6.26 2.54
CA LEU A 198 -34.76 6.49 3.97
C LEU A 198 -35.05 7.97 4.28
N LYS A 199 -34.42 8.90 3.57
CA LYS A 199 -34.61 10.34 3.77
C LYS A 199 -35.83 10.89 3.07
N GLY A 200 -36.15 10.36 1.89
CA GLY A 200 -37.24 10.86 1.04
C GLY A 200 -38.60 10.23 1.34
N ARG A 201 -38.64 9.08 2.00
CA ARG A 201 -39.87 8.31 2.27
C ARG A 201 -40.01 8.02 3.77
N GLU A 202 -40.75 8.86 4.48
CA GLU A 202 -40.98 8.76 5.92
C GLU A 202 -41.60 7.42 6.31
N ASP A 203 -42.58 6.94 5.54
CA ASP A 203 -43.25 5.65 5.75
C ASP A 203 -42.30 4.46 5.69
N VAL A 204 -41.33 4.48 4.74
CA VAL A 204 -40.32 3.45 4.61
C VAL A 204 -39.29 3.59 5.75
N CYS A 205 -38.87 4.81 6.06
CA CYS A 205 -37.95 5.07 7.17
C CYS A 205 -38.49 4.52 8.49
N GLU A 206 -39.75 4.89 8.85
CA GLU A 206 -40.42 4.38 10.04
C GLU A 206 -40.54 2.84 10.03
N LYS A 207 -40.87 2.24 8.87
CA LYS A 207 -40.91 0.78 8.71
C LYS A 207 -39.60 0.13 9.11
N TRP A 208 -38.45 0.70 8.67
CA TRP A 208 -37.14 0.17 8.98
C TRP A 208 -36.72 0.48 10.42
N GLN A 209 -37.00 1.66 10.95
CA GLN A 209 -36.81 2.04 12.35
C GLN A 209 -37.51 1.08 13.31
N ARG A 210 -38.76 0.71 13.03
CA ARG A 210 -39.53 -0.22 13.85
C ARG A 210 -38.97 -1.64 13.89
N ARG A 211 -38.01 -1.98 13.03
CA ARG A 211 -37.38 -3.32 13.01
C ARG A 211 -36.32 -3.50 14.07
N PHE A 212 -35.69 -2.42 14.54
CA PHE A 212 -34.50 -2.52 15.38
C PHE A 212 -34.65 -1.73 16.66
N ASP A 213 -34.53 -2.43 17.79
CA ASP A 213 -34.45 -1.80 19.11
C ASP A 213 -32.98 -1.50 19.45
N TYR A 214 -32.06 -2.31 18.92
CA TYR A 214 -30.61 -2.17 19.14
C TYR A 214 -29.84 -2.24 17.82
N ILE A 215 -28.99 -1.24 17.60
CA ILE A 215 -28.06 -1.19 16.46
C ILE A 215 -26.64 -1.17 17.02
N HIS A 216 -25.78 -2.02 16.48
CA HIS A 216 -24.36 -2.09 16.82
C HIS A 216 -23.53 -1.80 15.58
N VAL A 217 -22.50 -0.96 15.69
CA VAL A 217 -21.54 -0.69 14.61
C VAL A 217 -20.14 -0.92 15.11
N ASP A 218 -19.47 -1.95 14.56
CA ASP A 218 -18.07 -2.25 14.83
C ASP A 218 -17.15 -1.52 13.84
N GLU A 219 -15.91 -1.28 14.24
CA GLU A 219 -14.89 -0.50 13.49
C GLU A 219 -15.43 0.89 13.07
N PHE A 220 -16.16 1.55 13.97
CA PHE A 220 -16.90 2.80 13.69
C PHE A 220 -15.98 3.96 13.26
N GLN A 221 -14.68 3.92 13.53
CA GLN A 221 -13.71 4.90 13.07
C GLN A 221 -13.46 4.87 11.56
N ASP A 222 -13.93 3.82 10.85
CA ASP A 222 -13.75 3.68 9.40
C ASP A 222 -15.04 4.05 8.62
N VAL A 223 -16.06 4.55 9.30
CA VAL A 223 -17.34 4.97 8.71
C VAL A 223 -17.18 6.35 8.06
N ASP A 224 -17.78 6.54 6.88
CA ASP A 224 -17.93 7.84 6.21
C ASP A 224 -19.24 8.55 6.58
N GLU A 225 -19.39 9.83 6.18
CA GLU A 225 -20.60 10.62 6.48
C GLU A 225 -21.88 9.98 5.95
N LEU A 226 -21.89 9.41 4.75
CA LEU A 226 -23.07 8.80 4.15
C LEU A 226 -23.50 7.55 4.92
N GLN A 227 -22.56 6.70 5.28
CA GLN A 227 -22.81 5.52 6.11
C GLN A 227 -23.34 5.92 7.48
N TYR A 228 -22.76 6.97 8.07
CA TYR A 228 -23.21 7.48 9.36
C TYR A 228 -24.62 8.06 9.27
N ASP A 229 -24.96 8.80 8.23
CA ASP A 229 -26.32 9.33 8.02
C ASP A 229 -27.34 8.20 7.86
N ILE A 230 -27.01 7.12 7.15
CA ILE A 230 -27.86 5.93 7.06
C ILE A 230 -28.10 5.34 8.46
N VAL A 231 -27.06 5.19 9.27
CA VAL A 231 -27.20 4.68 10.64
C VAL A 231 -28.07 5.60 11.48
N LYS A 232 -27.91 6.92 11.38
CA LYS A 232 -28.76 7.90 12.09
C LYS A 232 -30.24 7.79 11.67
N LEU A 233 -30.52 7.67 10.37
CA LEU A 233 -31.88 7.51 9.84
C LEU A 233 -32.57 6.23 10.32
N LEU A 234 -31.80 5.17 10.60
CA LEU A 234 -32.33 3.92 11.17
C LEU A 234 -32.64 4.00 12.67
N CYS A 235 -32.11 5.02 13.36
CA CYS A 235 -32.34 5.18 14.80
C CYS A 235 -33.65 5.91 15.08
N ALA A 236 -34.68 5.17 15.54
CA ALA A 236 -35.86 5.77 16.14
C ALA A 236 -35.52 6.30 17.56
N PRO A 237 -36.38 7.16 18.17
CA PRO A 237 -36.12 7.67 19.52
C PRO A 237 -35.93 6.60 20.60
N GLN A 238 -36.53 5.43 20.44
CA GLN A 238 -36.38 4.29 21.36
C GLN A 238 -35.14 3.41 21.02
N THR A 239 -34.62 3.47 19.80
CA THR A 239 -33.49 2.64 19.35
C THR A 239 -32.21 3.00 20.12
N LYS A 240 -31.50 2.01 20.60
CA LYS A 240 -30.21 2.18 21.27
C LYS A 240 -29.07 1.84 20.33
N LEU A 241 -28.24 2.85 20.04
CA LEU A 241 -27.07 2.71 19.18
C LEU A 241 -25.83 2.46 20.04
N CYS A 242 -25.10 1.40 19.71
CA CYS A 242 -23.80 1.08 20.30
C CYS A 242 -22.73 1.13 19.21
N VAL A 243 -21.80 2.05 19.29
CA VAL A 243 -20.68 2.18 18.37
C VAL A 243 -19.39 1.79 19.04
N VAL A 244 -18.55 1.02 18.33
CA VAL A 244 -17.28 0.53 18.85
C VAL A 244 -16.19 0.86 17.84
N GLY A 245 -15.11 1.49 18.29
CA GLY A 245 -14.03 1.85 17.41
C GLY A 245 -12.78 2.33 18.14
N ASP A 246 -11.73 2.50 17.38
CA ASP A 246 -10.46 3.06 17.82
C ASP A 246 -10.04 4.21 16.90
N PRO A 247 -10.17 5.48 17.30
CA PRO A 247 -9.73 6.61 16.50
C PRO A 247 -8.24 6.54 16.10
N ASP A 248 -7.41 5.86 16.90
CA ASP A 248 -5.99 5.67 16.59
C ASP A 248 -5.76 4.59 15.52
N GLN A 249 -6.80 3.90 15.04
CA GLN A 249 -6.75 2.91 13.96
C GLN A 249 -7.53 3.35 12.70
N THR A 250 -7.86 4.63 12.55
CA THR A 250 -8.43 5.20 11.32
C THR A 250 -7.34 5.28 10.26
N ILE A 251 -7.38 4.39 9.26
CA ILE A 251 -6.38 4.25 8.19
C ILE A 251 -7.01 4.18 6.79
N TYR A 252 -8.27 4.55 6.64
CA TYR A 252 -9.02 4.54 5.39
C TYR A 252 -9.61 5.91 5.04
N THR A 253 -8.95 7.02 5.41
CA THR A 253 -9.42 8.38 5.07
C THR A 253 -9.45 8.60 3.56
N TRP A 254 -8.54 7.96 2.82
CA TRP A 254 -8.55 7.94 1.36
C TRP A 254 -9.78 7.24 0.74
N ARG A 255 -10.56 6.48 1.54
CA ARG A 255 -11.88 5.91 1.18
C ARG A 255 -13.06 6.71 1.75
N GLY A 256 -12.81 7.88 2.33
CA GLY A 256 -13.85 8.73 2.91
C GLY A 256 -14.09 8.53 4.41
N ALA A 257 -13.34 7.64 5.09
CA ALA A 257 -13.47 7.50 6.54
C ALA A 257 -13.14 8.82 7.26
N ASP A 258 -14.00 9.22 8.19
CA ASP A 258 -13.84 10.45 8.96
C ASP A 258 -13.77 10.16 10.45
N VAL A 259 -12.57 10.40 11.00
CA VAL A 259 -12.33 10.22 12.45
C VAL A 259 -13.19 11.16 13.31
N ASP A 260 -13.61 12.30 12.79
CA ASP A 260 -14.38 13.28 13.55
C ASP A 260 -15.80 12.75 13.87
N ILE A 261 -16.31 11.79 13.13
CA ILE A 261 -17.59 11.11 13.40
C ILE A 261 -17.54 10.43 14.78
N ILE A 262 -16.55 9.57 15.02
CA ILE A 262 -16.43 8.88 16.31
C ILE A 262 -16.01 9.83 17.43
N MET A 263 -15.21 10.86 17.10
CA MET A 263 -14.76 11.87 18.08
C MET A 263 -15.94 12.71 18.60
N ASN A 264 -16.88 13.08 17.72
CA ASN A 264 -17.98 13.98 18.01
C ASN A 264 -19.31 13.26 18.28
N PHE A 265 -19.35 11.95 18.37
CA PHE A 265 -20.56 11.13 18.51
C PHE A 265 -21.52 11.60 19.62
N GLU A 266 -21.00 12.11 20.74
CA GLU A 266 -21.81 12.62 21.86
C GLU A 266 -22.62 13.86 21.51
N ARG A 267 -22.25 14.60 20.46
CA ARG A 267 -23.00 15.80 20.02
C ARG A 267 -24.29 15.41 19.31
N ASP A 268 -24.26 14.29 18.58
CA ASP A 268 -25.40 13.80 17.80
C ASP A 268 -26.32 12.93 18.66
N PHE A 269 -25.78 12.30 19.71
CA PHE A 269 -26.51 11.42 20.61
C PHE A 269 -26.35 11.87 22.06
N GLU A 270 -27.15 12.85 22.48
CA GLU A 270 -27.15 13.38 23.84
C GLU A 270 -27.39 12.28 24.88
N GLY A 271 -26.67 12.34 25.99
CA GLY A 271 -26.76 11.32 27.05
C GLY A 271 -26.09 9.99 26.69
N CYS A 272 -25.30 9.93 25.63
CA CYS A 272 -24.51 8.80 25.29
C CYS A 272 -23.49 8.48 26.40
N LYS A 273 -23.39 7.20 26.77
CA LYS A 273 -22.35 6.72 27.68
C LYS A 273 -21.09 6.36 26.92
N THR A 274 -19.97 7.02 27.24
CA THR A 274 -18.66 6.66 26.70
C THR A 274 -17.93 5.73 27.65
N VAL A 275 -17.46 4.58 27.12
CA VAL A 275 -16.66 3.61 27.86
C VAL A 275 -15.33 3.42 27.13
N ILE A 276 -14.21 3.53 27.85
CA ILE A 276 -12.86 3.33 27.32
C ILE A 276 -12.37 1.95 27.71
N LEU A 277 -11.99 1.15 26.70
CA LEU A 277 -11.34 -0.14 26.89
C LEU A 277 -9.83 0.01 26.65
N ASP A 278 -9.08 0.09 27.71
CA ASP A 278 -7.64 0.38 27.74
C ASP A 278 -6.77 -0.84 28.09
N GLU A 279 -7.36 -1.95 28.56
CA GLU A 279 -6.64 -3.20 28.82
C GLU A 279 -6.45 -4.00 27.52
N ASN A 280 -5.20 -4.21 27.12
CA ASN A 280 -4.81 -4.99 25.96
C ASN A 280 -4.52 -6.45 26.35
N TYR A 281 -5.11 -7.39 25.59
CA TYR A 281 -4.94 -8.83 25.79
C TYR A 281 -4.08 -9.51 24.73
N ARG A 282 -3.65 -8.75 23.71
CA ARG A 282 -2.91 -9.25 22.55
C ARG A 282 -1.41 -9.20 22.75
N SER A 283 -0.90 -8.02 23.03
CA SER A 283 0.53 -7.71 22.92
C SER A 283 1.22 -7.67 24.28
N LYS A 284 2.50 -8.03 24.29
CA LYS A 284 3.38 -7.86 25.45
C LYS A 284 3.65 -6.36 25.73
N ALA A 285 4.07 -6.04 26.96
CA ALA A 285 4.22 -4.67 27.47
C ALA A 285 5.13 -3.81 26.61
N HIS A 286 6.34 -4.27 26.25
CA HIS A 286 7.32 -3.50 25.48
C HIS A 286 6.78 -3.06 24.10
N ILE A 287 5.99 -3.89 23.42
CA ILE A 287 5.35 -3.56 22.14
C ILE A 287 4.31 -2.46 22.32
N LEU A 288 3.49 -2.62 23.36
CA LEU A 288 2.41 -1.69 23.64
C LEU A 288 2.91 -0.32 24.09
N GLU A 289 3.95 -0.29 24.93
CA GLU A 289 4.62 0.95 25.35
C GLU A 289 5.24 1.71 24.17
N GLY A 290 5.89 0.97 23.25
CA GLY A 290 6.40 1.54 22.00
C GLY A 290 5.31 2.13 21.10
N ALA A 291 4.20 1.38 20.92
CA ALA A 291 3.05 1.83 20.16
C ALA A 291 2.35 3.04 20.79
N ASN A 292 2.20 3.06 22.12
CA ASN A 292 1.67 4.22 22.86
C ASN A 292 2.57 5.46 22.69
N ALA A 293 3.89 5.29 22.76
CA ALA A 293 4.83 6.40 22.57
C ALA A 293 4.72 6.99 21.17
N LEU A 294 4.65 6.14 20.14
CA LEU A 294 4.47 6.56 18.76
C LEU A 294 3.19 7.38 18.58
N ILE A 295 2.03 6.81 18.99
CA ILE A 295 0.73 7.41 18.70
C ILE A 295 0.43 8.67 19.50
N ARG A 296 1.11 8.90 20.64
CA ARG A 296 0.99 10.13 21.44
C ARG A 296 1.38 11.38 20.68
N ASN A 297 2.14 11.27 19.60
CA ASN A 297 2.53 12.39 18.74
C ASN A 297 1.40 12.92 17.85
N ASN A 298 0.27 12.19 17.72
CA ASN A 298 -0.93 12.67 17.05
C ASN A 298 -1.73 13.61 17.96
N ARG A 299 -2.31 14.66 17.38
CA ARG A 299 -3.11 15.67 18.08
C ARG A 299 -4.58 15.33 18.12
N ASN A 300 -5.14 14.88 16.96
CA ASN A 300 -6.55 14.55 16.84
C ASN A 300 -6.80 13.09 17.30
N ARG A 301 -6.97 12.94 18.64
CA ARG A 301 -7.19 11.62 19.26
C ARG A 301 -7.89 11.73 20.63
N ILE A 302 -8.59 10.66 21.02
CA ILE A 302 -9.04 10.46 22.40
C ILE A 302 -7.85 9.93 23.20
N LYS A 303 -7.44 10.68 24.23
CA LYS A 303 -6.31 10.30 25.08
C LYS A 303 -6.64 9.00 25.81
N LYS A 304 -5.90 7.94 25.49
CA LYS A 304 -5.90 6.66 26.18
C LYS A 304 -4.49 6.09 26.12
N ASP A 305 -4.05 5.48 27.18
CA ASP A 305 -2.81 4.74 27.25
C ASP A 305 -3.18 3.26 27.49
N LEU A 306 -2.90 2.44 26.50
CA LEU A 306 -3.16 1.02 26.60
C LEU A 306 -2.16 0.39 27.58
N PHE A 307 -2.65 -0.50 28.42
CA PHE A 307 -1.82 -1.30 29.32
C PHE A 307 -2.11 -2.79 29.12
N THR A 308 -1.16 -3.63 29.50
CA THR A 308 -1.32 -5.08 29.49
C THR A 308 -0.77 -5.69 30.79
N ARG A 309 -1.31 -6.83 31.17
CA ARG A 309 -0.77 -7.65 32.28
C ARG A 309 0.31 -8.62 31.82
N GLN A 310 0.56 -8.69 30.51
CA GLN A 310 1.60 -9.53 29.92
C GLN A 310 2.96 -8.83 29.99
N HIS A 311 3.59 -8.91 31.17
CA HIS A 311 4.93 -8.34 31.36
C HIS A 311 5.97 -9.03 30.48
N SER A 312 6.97 -8.30 30.05
CA SER A 312 8.10 -8.80 29.27
C SER A 312 9.30 -7.89 29.43
N ASP A 313 10.46 -8.48 29.65
CA ASP A 313 11.76 -7.80 29.65
C ASP A 313 12.37 -7.74 28.24
N GLU A 314 11.67 -8.29 27.23
CA GLU A 314 12.10 -8.23 25.83
C GLU A 314 12.02 -6.80 25.31
N LYS A 315 12.79 -6.53 24.25
CA LYS A 315 12.80 -5.22 23.57
C LYS A 315 12.31 -5.35 22.14
N ILE A 316 11.87 -4.24 21.58
CA ILE A 316 11.64 -4.08 20.14
C ILE A 316 13.00 -4.12 19.46
N VAL A 317 13.19 -5.05 18.54
CA VAL A 317 14.46 -5.17 17.80
C VAL A 317 14.44 -4.23 16.61
N HIS A 318 15.43 -3.34 16.52
CA HIS A 318 15.60 -2.44 15.39
C HIS A 318 16.89 -2.76 14.64
N PHE A 319 16.78 -2.99 13.33
CA PHE A 319 17.90 -3.28 12.45
C PHE A 319 18.03 -2.18 11.39
N SER A 320 19.18 -1.51 11.36
CA SER A 320 19.53 -0.56 10.31
C SER A 320 20.55 -1.18 9.37
N ALA A 321 20.12 -1.48 8.14
CA ALA A 321 20.98 -2.05 7.12
C ALA A 321 21.87 -1.02 6.46
N ALA A 322 23.06 -1.43 6.04
CA ALA A 322 23.98 -0.56 5.30
C ALA A 322 23.48 -0.19 3.91
N ASP A 323 22.70 -1.06 3.29
CA ASP A 323 22.09 -0.92 1.96
C ASP A 323 20.81 -1.73 1.83
N ASP A 324 20.15 -1.60 0.68
CA ASP A 324 18.87 -2.24 0.36
C ASP A 324 18.94 -3.76 0.23
N ARG A 325 20.11 -4.32 -0.01
CA ARG A 325 20.35 -5.77 -0.15
C ARG A 325 20.39 -6.45 1.22
N ASN A 326 21.03 -5.79 2.17
CA ASN A 326 21.26 -6.37 3.51
C ASN A 326 19.98 -6.40 4.37
N GLU A 327 19.02 -5.49 4.15
CA GLU A 327 17.80 -5.44 4.93
C GLU A 327 16.94 -6.71 4.75
N PRO A 328 16.54 -7.11 3.52
CA PRO A 328 15.71 -8.30 3.32
C PRO A 328 16.44 -9.59 3.66
N VAL A 329 17.77 -9.67 3.46
CA VAL A 329 18.60 -10.82 3.85
C VAL A 329 18.56 -11.01 5.37
N TRP A 330 18.70 -9.92 6.13
CA TRP A 330 18.60 -9.99 7.59
C TRP A 330 17.20 -10.44 8.05
N VAL A 331 16.14 -9.91 7.41
CA VAL A 331 14.74 -10.31 7.71
C VAL A 331 14.56 -11.80 7.46
N ALA A 332 14.98 -12.32 6.32
CA ALA A 332 14.87 -13.74 5.98
C ALA A 332 15.66 -14.64 6.94
N ALA A 333 16.90 -14.26 7.27
CA ALA A 333 17.74 -14.99 8.23
C ALA A 333 17.12 -14.99 9.65
N ARG A 334 16.53 -13.85 10.07
CA ARG A 334 15.87 -13.75 11.37
C ARG A 334 14.61 -14.60 11.43
N ILE A 335 13.81 -14.64 10.37
CA ILE A 335 12.64 -15.51 10.24
C ILE A 335 13.03 -16.98 10.34
N ALA A 336 14.07 -17.41 9.61
CA ALA A 336 14.58 -18.77 9.68
C ALA A 336 15.04 -19.13 11.10
N SER A 337 15.72 -18.21 11.80
CA SER A 337 16.14 -18.37 13.19
C SER A 337 14.96 -18.51 14.15
N LEU A 338 13.90 -17.70 13.98
CA LEU A 338 12.68 -17.80 14.78
C LEU A 338 11.98 -19.14 14.58
N HIS A 339 11.87 -19.59 13.34
CA HIS A 339 11.29 -20.89 13.03
C HIS A 339 12.09 -22.04 13.65
N HIS A 340 13.43 -21.96 13.55
CA HIS A 340 14.30 -22.95 14.19
C HIS A 340 14.15 -22.98 15.72
N SER A 341 13.82 -21.84 16.33
CA SER A 341 13.50 -21.75 17.78
C SER A 341 12.07 -22.18 18.14
N GLY A 342 11.27 -22.65 17.16
CA GLY A 342 9.94 -23.23 17.36
C GLY A 342 8.75 -22.31 17.05
N VAL A 343 8.98 -21.14 16.46
CA VAL A 343 7.87 -20.27 16.00
C VAL A 343 7.35 -20.79 14.67
N PRO A 344 6.06 -21.15 14.55
CA PRO A 344 5.49 -21.54 13.25
C PRO A 344 5.55 -20.41 12.22
N TYR A 345 5.82 -20.71 10.96
CA TYR A 345 5.86 -19.69 9.90
C TYR A 345 4.54 -18.91 9.78
N ARG A 346 3.39 -19.56 9.93
CA ARG A 346 2.07 -18.91 9.90
C ARG A 346 1.87 -17.83 10.97
N GLU A 347 2.68 -17.86 12.04
CA GLU A 347 2.67 -16.90 13.14
C GLU A 347 3.68 -15.77 12.95
N ILE A 348 4.30 -15.68 11.76
CA ILE A 348 5.26 -14.66 11.39
C ILE A 348 4.70 -13.84 10.23
N ALA A 349 4.66 -12.52 10.37
CA ALA A 349 4.27 -11.61 9.31
C ALA A 349 5.34 -10.55 9.03
N VAL A 350 5.52 -10.20 7.76
CA VAL A 350 6.30 -9.04 7.33
C VAL A 350 5.35 -8.01 6.72
N LEU A 351 5.30 -6.86 7.34
CA LEU A 351 4.40 -5.76 6.97
C LEU A 351 5.18 -4.64 6.30
N TYR A 352 4.70 -4.18 5.16
CA TYR A 352 5.30 -3.08 4.40
C TYR A 352 4.25 -2.04 4.01
N ARG A 353 4.71 -0.81 3.69
CA ARG A 353 3.81 0.30 3.34
C ARG A 353 3.19 0.13 1.95
N SER A 354 3.93 -0.36 0.99
CA SER A 354 3.53 -0.49 -0.41
C SER A 354 3.98 -1.83 -0.99
N ASN A 355 3.20 -2.35 -1.94
CA ASN A 355 3.41 -3.70 -2.48
C ASN A 355 4.72 -3.86 -3.28
N TYR A 356 5.26 -2.78 -3.88
CA TYR A 356 6.53 -2.87 -4.61
C TYR A 356 7.70 -3.29 -3.72
N LEU A 357 7.63 -3.00 -2.42
CA LEU A 357 8.67 -3.36 -1.44
C LEU A 357 8.81 -4.87 -1.22
N SER A 358 7.82 -5.68 -1.62
CA SER A 358 7.86 -7.13 -1.40
C SER A 358 8.97 -7.84 -2.15
N ARG A 359 9.45 -7.28 -3.28
CA ARG A 359 10.36 -7.94 -4.18
C ARG A 359 11.69 -8.37 -3.52
N GLY A 360 12.38 -7.44 -2.86
CA GLY A 360 13.61 -7.75 -2.14
C GLY A 360 13.41 -8.84 -1.07
N LEU A 361 12.25 -8.80 -0.38
CA LEU A 361 11.86 -9.83 0.58
C LEU A 361 11.60 -11.19 -0.09
N GLU A 362 10.89 -11.20 -1.22
CA GLU A 362 10.60 -12.42 -1.98
C GLU A 362 11.88 -13.12 -2.41
N LYS A 363 12.84 -12.36 -2.98
CA LYS A 363 14.16 -12.87 -3.36
C LYS A 363 14.90 -13.47 -2.15
N ALA A 364 15.04 -12.71 -1.07
CA ALA A 364 15.78 -13.15 0.12
C ALA A 364 15.13 -14.37 0.80
N LEU A 365 13.79 -14.45 0.84
CA LEU A 365 13.08 -15.60 1.41
C LEU A 365 13.24 -16.86 0.56
N LEU A 366 13.23 -16.72 -0.78
CA LEU A 366 13.50 -17.84 -1.70
C LEU A 366 14.93 -18.36 -1.54
N GLU A 367 15.92 -17.48 -1.50
CA GLU A 367 17.34 -17.84 -1.27
C GLU A 367 17.55 -18.53 0.08
N ALA A 368 16.81 -18.10 1.11
CA ALA A 368 16.82 -18.71 2.44
C ALA A 368 15.93 -19.96 2.58
N HIS A 369 15.25 -20.39 1.50
CA HIS A 369 14.30 -21.52 1.48
C HIS A 369 13.18 -21.37 2.54
N VAL A 370 12.73 -20.13 2.79
CA VAL A 370 11.63 -19.80 3.69
C VAL A 370 10.32 -19.73 2.90
N PRO A 371 9.33 -20.58 3.17
CA PRO A 371 8.07 -20.54 2.45
C PRO A 371 7.26 -19.29 2.84
N TYR A 372 6.72 -18.59 1.85
CA TYR A 372 5.94 -17.38 2.07
C TYR A 372 4.71 -17.30 1.17
N ARG A 373 3.76 -16.45 1.58
CA ARG A 373 2.58 -16.07 0.77
C ARG A 373 2.34 -14.57 0.85
N ILE A 374 2.06 -13.94 -0.30
CA ILE A 374 1.62 -12.55 -0.34
C ILE A 374 0.11 -12.51 -0.12
N TYR A 375 -0.32 -11.85 0.96
CA TYR A 375 -1.72 -11.69 1.30
C TYR A 375 -2.29 -10.42 0.67
N GLY A 376 -3.34 -10.57 -0.13
CA GLY A 376 -3.98 -9.44 -0.83
C GLY A 376 -3.17 -8.83 -1.97
N GLY A 377 -2.17 -9.55 -2.48
CA GLY A 377 -1.31 -9.13 -3.58
C GLY A 377 -0.96 -10.28 -4.53
N ILE A 378 -0.32 -9.93 -5.64
CA ILE A 378 0.25 -10.84 -6.62
C ILE A 378 1.77 -10.81 -6.44
N ARG A 379 2.45 -11.95 -6.57
CA ARG A 379 3.92 -12.04 -6.54
C ARG A 379 4.52 -11.04 -7.53
N PHE A 380 5.68 -10.50 -7.20
CA PHE A 380 6.29 -9.41 -7.99
C PHE A 380 6.41 -9.76 -9.47
N TYR A 381 7.02 -10.90 -9.80
CA TYR A 381 7.20 -11.33 -11.19
C TYR A 381 5.91 -11.81 -11.89
N GLU A 382 4.82 -12.00 -11.15
CA GLU A 382 3.51 -12.35 -11.70
C GLU A 382 2.66 -11.11 -12.03
N ARG A 383 3.06 -9.91 -11.59
CA ARG A 383 2.35 -8.66 -11.87
C ARG A 383 2.30 -8.38 -13.36
N ALA A 384 1.18 -7.83 -13.80
CA ALA A 384 0.93 -7.62 -15.23
C ALA A 384 2.00 -6.77 -15.91
N GLU A 385 2.38 -5.64 -15.30
CA GLU A 385 3.38 -4.72 -15.81
C GLU A 385 4.78 -5.33 -15.85
N ILE A 386 5.11 -6.18 -14.90
CA ILE A 386 6.40 -6.89 -14.86
C ILE A 386 6.44 -7.96 -15.96
N LYS A 387 5.36 -8.74 -16.10
CA LYS A 387 5.23 -9.69 -17.22
C LYS A 387 5.27 -9.01 -18.59
N ASP A 388 4.71 -7.81 -18.71
CA ASP A 388 4.78 -7.02 -19.95
C ASP A 388 6.21 -6.58 -20.24
N ALA A 389 6.91 -6.00 -19.23
CA ALA A 389 8.30 -5.57 -19.36
C ALA A 389 9.23 -6.74 -19.72
N LEU A 390 9.09 -7.88 -19.01
CA LEU A 390 9.86 -9.08 -19.31
C LEU A 390 9.53 -9.67 -20.68
N SER A 391 8.28 -9.52 -21.16
CA SER A 391 7.92 -9.96 -22.51
C SER A 391 8.59 -9.11 -23.59
N TYR A 392 8.71 -7.79 -23.39
CA TYR A 392 9.54 -6.96 -24.25
C TYR A 392 11.00 -7.42 -24.26
N LEU A 393 11.57 -7.70 -23.10
CA LEU A 393 12.94 -8.14 -22.96
C LEU A 393 13.17 -9.52 -23.64
N ARG A 394 12.25 -10.46 -23.47
CA ARG A 394 12.29 -11.77 -24.15
C ARG A 394 12.36 -11.65 -25.67
N LEU A 395 11.66 -10.68 -26.26
CA LEU A 395 11.74 -10.45 -27.71
C LEU A 395 13.12 -9.97 -28.18
N LEU A 396 13.94 -9.45 -27.29
CA LEU A 396 15.32 -9.02 -27.58
C LEU A 396 16.36 -10.13 -27.42
N ALA A 397 15.99 -11.24 -26.75
CA ALA A 397 16.89 -12.36 -26.52
C ALA A 397 17.44 -12.94 -27.85
N PRO A 398 18.71 -13.35 -27.89
CA PRO A 398 19.31 -13.91 -29.06
C PRO A 398 18.64 -15.23 -29.45
N LYS A 399 18.82 -15.66 -30.72
CA LYS A 399 18.31 -16.93 -31.20
C LYS A 399 19.09 -18.07 -30.55
N HIS A 400 18.39 -19.06 -29.99
CA HIS A 400 19.01 -20.29 -29.50
C HIS A 400 19.36 -21.21 -30.67
N GLU A 401 20.58 -21.74 -30.67
CA GLU A 401 21.08 -22.62 -31.75
C GLU A 401 20.26 -23.92 -31.92
N THR A 402 19.52 -24.33 -30.88
CA THR A 402 18.76 -25.59 -30.83
C THR A 402 17.27 -25.43 -31.11
N ASP A 403 16.75 -24.19 -31.19
CA ASP A 403 15.32 -23.90 -31.43
C ASP A 403 15.14 -23.05 -32.69
N ASP A 404 15.00 -23.74 -33.83
CA ASP A 404 14.85 -23.05 -35.12
C ASP A 404 13.55 -22.25 -35.26
N ARG A 405 12.48 -22.58 -34.50
CA ARG A 405 11.17 -21.94 -34.61
C ARG A 405 10.91 -20.85 -33.58
N GLU A 406 11.63 -20.85 -32.47
CA GLU A 406 11.46 -19.87 -31.38
C GLU A 406 10.00 -19.57 -30.99
N LEU A 407 9.14 -20.62 -30.95
CA LEU A 407 7.69 -20.49 -30.68
C LEU A 407 7.39 -19.85 -29.33
N TRP A 408 8.35 -19.85 -28.41
CA TRP A 408 8.24 -19.16 -27.12
C TRP A 408 8.08 -17.63 -27.28
N LYS A 409 8.52 -17.04 -28.40
CA LYS A 409 8.30 -15.61 -28.71
C LYS A 409 6.84 -15.28 -28.94
N ASP A 410 6.02 -16.22 -29.36
CA ASP A 410 4.60 -15.99 -29.63
C ASP A 410 3.84 -15.50 -28.41
N LEU A 411 4.13 -16.05 -27.24
CA LEU A 411 3.52 -15.61 -25.99
C LEU A 411 3.93 -14.17 -25.65
N ALA A 412 5.19 -13.83 -25.87
CA ALA A 412 5.69 -12.49 -25.63
C ALA A 412 5.06 -11.47 -26.61
N VAL A 413 4.99 -11.80 -27.89
CA VAL A 413 4.32 -10.95 -28.90
C VAL A 413 2.86 -10.70 -28.54
N ARG A 414 2.09 -11.78 -28.30
CA ARG A 414 0.65 -11.67 -27.94
C ARG A 414 0.44 -10.73 -26.78
N ARG A 415 1.34 -10.75 -25.81
CA ARG A 415 1.23 -9.94 -24.61
C ARG A 415 1.48 -8.46 -24.88
N VAL A 416 2.51 -8.11 -25.63
CA VAL A 416 2.97 -6.71 -25.72
C VAL A 416 2.67 -6.00 -27.03
N ILE A 417 2.17 -6.69 -28.05
CA ILE A 417 1.89 -6.10 -29.37
C ILE A 417 0.90 -4.92 -29.30
N ASN A 418 -0.03 -4.94 -28.34
CA ASN A 418 -1.00 -3.88 -28.05
C ASN A 418 -0.82 -3.22 -26.68
N ALA A 419 0.31 -3.36 -26.05
CA ALA A 419 0.68 -2.68 -24.81
C ALA A 419 1.95 -1.83 -25.01
N PRO A 420 1.83 -0.53 -25.45
CA PRO A 420 0.64 0.31 -25.70
C PRO A 420 -0.22 -0.11 -26.90
N LYS A 421 -1.45 0.46 -26.95
CA LYS A 421 -2.40 0.17 -28.03
C LYS A 421 -1.86 0.63 -29.39
N ARG A 422 -1.72 -0.32 -30.34
CA ARG A 422 -1.25 -0.08 -31.71
C ARG A 422 -2.32 -0.31 -32.77
N GLY A 423 -3.58 -0.51 -32.36
CA GLY A 423 -4.71 -0.68 -33.29
C GLY A 423 -4.77 -2.05 -33.98
N ILE A 424 -4.10 -3.04 -33.42
CA ILE A 424 -4.12 -4.43 -33.90
C ILE A 424 -5.25 -5.16 -33.17
N GLY A 425 -6.39 -5.34 -33.86
CA GLY A 425 -7.56 -6.01 -33.27
C GLY A 425 -7.40 -7.54 -33.17
N ALA A 426 -8.26 -8.17 -32.37
CA ALA A 426 -8.26 -9.64 -32.19
C ALA A 426 -8.29 -10.40 -33.52
N ARG A 427 -9.13 -9.97 -34.47
CA ARG A 427 -9.23 -10.59 -35.80
C ARG A 427 -7.93 -10.47 -36.61
N SER A 428 -7.22 -9.35 -36.52
CA SER A 428 -5.91 -9.19 -37.17
C SER A 428 -4.85 -10.10 -36.55
N LEU A 429 -4.90 -10.26 -35.23
CA LEU A 429 -3.99 -11.14 -34.50
C LEU A 429 -4.25 -12.61 -34.88
N GLU A 430 -5.51 -13.04 -34.95
CA GLU A 430 -5.88 -14.38 -35.42
C GLU A 430 -5.37 -14.66 -36.83
N GLN A 431 -5.47 -13.70 -37.75
CA GLN A 431 -4.95 -13.85 -39.13
C GLN A 431 -3.42 -13.99 -39.16
N LEU A 432 -2.71 -13.24 -38.33
CA LEU A 432 -1.26 -13.36 -38.19
C LEU A 432 -0.85 -14.69 -37.59
N GLU A 433 -1.61 -15.21 -36.62
CA GLU A 433 -1.38 -16.54 -36.05
C GLU A 433 -1.65 -17.68 -37.05
N GLU A 434 -2.65 -17.51 -37.87
CA GLU A 434 -2.95 -18.49 -38.96
C GLU A 434 -1.85 -18.44 -40.02
N GLN A 435 -1.34 -17.26 -40.36
CA GLN A 435 -0.18 -17.11 -41.24
C GLN A 435 1.06 -17.79 -40.63
N ALA A 436 1.36 -17.55 -39.34
CA ALA A 436 2.49 -18.18 -38.67
C ALA A 436 2.43 -19.73 -38.70
N ARG A 437 1.23 -20.30 -38.49
CA ARG A 437 0.99 -21.74 -38.61
C ARG A 437 1.18 -22.25 -40.03
N SER A 438 0.71 -21.49 -41.04
CA SER A 438 0.80 -21.91 -42.44
C SER A 438 2.23 -21.83 -43.00
N GLU A 439 3.05 -20.90 -42.47
CA GLU A 439 4.45 -20.70 -42.84
C GLU A 439 5.43 -21.51 -41.98
N ASP A 440 4.93 -22.26 -40.98
CA ASP A 440 5.69 -23.06 -40.02
C ASP A 440 6.76 -22.21 -39.28
N THR A 441 6.40 -20.99 -38.89
CA THR A 441 7.29 -19.99 -38.22
C THR A 441 6.62 -19.38 -37.00
N ASN A 442 7.37 -18.56 -36.24
CA ASN A 442 6.81 -17.84 -35.08
C ASN A 442 6.08 -16.54 -35.49
N LEU A 443 5.24 -16.07 -34.59
CA LEU A 443 4.43 -14.87 -34.81
C LEU A 443 5.28 -13.62 -35.04
N TYR A 444 6.46 -13.48 -34.40
CA TYR A 444 7.34 -12.34 -34.58
C TYR A 444 7.92 -12.25 -36.02
N GLU A 445 8.28 -13.38 -36.61
CA GLU A 445 8.76 -13.40 -37.99
C GLU A 445 7.64 -13.01 -38.98
N VAL A 446 6.41 -13.44 -38.72
CA VAL A 446 5.26 -13.02 -39.53
C VAL A 446 5.01 -11.52 -39.43
N LEU A 447 5.27 -10.89 -38.28
CA LEU A 447 5.12 -9.44 -38.13
C LEU A 447 6.06 -8.63 -39.03
N LYS A 448 7.17 -9.21 -39.48
CA LYS A 448 8.10 -8.56 -40.44
C LYS A 448 7.49 -8.49 -41.84
N HIS A 449 6.60 -9.44 -42.19
CA HIS A 449 5.97 -9.54 -43.50
C HIS A 449 4.47 -9.89 -43.38
N PRO A 450 3.64 -9.04 -42.75
CA PRO A 450 2.27 -9.37 -42.40
C PRO A 450 1.33 -9.35 -43.60
N CYS A 451 0.53 -10.42 -43.77
CA CYS A 451 -0.53 -10.54 -44.77
C CYS A 451 -1.89 -10.13 -44.20
N ILE A 452 -2.04 -8.92 -43.69
CA ILE A 452 -3.30 -8.39 -43.15
C ILE A 452 -3.81 -7.17 -43.89
N LYS A 453 -5.13 -6.94 -43.85
CA LYS A 453 -5.77 -5.76 -44.42
C LYS A 453 -6.05 -4.73 -43.30
N GLY A 454 -5.60 -3.50 -43.48
CA GLY A 454 -5.90 -2.40 -42.57
C GLY A 454 -4.70 -1.49 -42.30
N ALA A 455 -4.73 -0.28 -42.88
CA ALA A 455 -3.61 0.68 -42.82
C ALA A 455 -3.20 1.06 -41.37
N LYS A 456 -4.11 1.02 -40.40
CA LYS A 456 -3.81 1.30 -38.98
C LYS A 456 -3.06 0.16 -38.31
N ALA A 457 -3.52 -1.07 -38.55
CA ALA A 457 -2.88 -2.28 -38.00
C ALA A 457 -1.49 -2.50 -38.60
N CYS A 458 -1.34 -2.33 -39.94
CA CYS A 458 -0.03 -2.43 -40.60
C CYS A 458 0.97 -1.43 -40.02
N ARG A 459 0.59 -0.14 -39.88
CA ARG A 459 1.48 0.88 -39.27
C ARG A 459 1.85 0.54 -37.83
N GLY A 460 0.89 0.03 -37.03
CA GLY A 460 1.16 -0.38 -35.64
C GLY A 460 2.13 -1.56 -35.56
N ILE A 461 2.07 -2.50 -36.51
CA ILE A 461 3.01 -3.61 -36.63
C ILE A 461 4.39 -3.11 -37.06
N GLU A 462 4.45 -2.29 -38.11
CA GLU A 462 5.71 -1.70 -38.59
C GLU A 462 6.44 -0.93 -37.48
N GLU A 463 5.71 -0.14 -36.70
CA GLU A 463 6.27 0.57 -35.56
C GLU A 463 6.77 -0.38 -34.47
N PHE A 464 5.99 -1.41 -34.13
CA PHE A 464 6.37 -2.42 -33.14
C PHE A 464 7.65 -3.16 -33.56
N VAL A 465 7.70 -3.68 -34.79
CA VAL A 465 8.88 -4.39 -35.31
C VAL A 465 10.10 -3.47 -35.32
N ARG A 466 9.96 -2.23 -35.80
CA ARG A 466 11.03 -1.24 -35.82
C ARG A 466 11.64 -1.03 -34.42
N VAL A 467 10.78 -0.83 -33.39
CA VAL A 467 11.25 -0.63 -32.02
C VAL A 467 12.01 -1.85 -31.49
N ILE A 468 11.50 -3.06 -31.75
CA ILE A 468 12.16 -4.28 -31.31
C ILE A 468 13.51 -4.46 -32.01
N GLU A 469 13.59 -4.25 -33.33
CA GLU A 469 14.87 -4.38 -34.07
C GLU A 469 15.89 -3.31 -33.64
N GLU A 470 15.48 -2.04 -33.48
CA GLU A 470 16.35 -0.97 -32.94
C GLU A 470 16.92 -1.33 -31.55
N CYS A 471 16.09 -1.95 -30.68
CA CYS A 471 16.54 -2.36 -29.36
C CYS A 471 17.41 -3.63 -29.40
N ARG A 472 17.14 -4.55 -30.33
CA ARG A 472 17.97 -5.75 -30.55
C ARG A 472 19.37 -5.41 -31.04
N GLU A 473 19.50 -4.44 -31.97
CA GLU A 473 20.81 -3.93 -32.39
C GLU A 473 21.58 -3.32 -31.19
N ALA A 474 20.87 -2.61 -30.32
CA ALA A 474 21.48 -2.01 -29.13
C ALA A 474 21.87 -3.02 -28.05
N ALA A 475 21.28 -4.20 -28.02
CA ALA A 475 21.59 -5.26 -27.05
C ALA A 475 23.07 -5.69 -27.07
N ALA A 476 23.75 -5.56 -28.23
CA ALA A 476 25.18 -5.86 -28.35
C ALA A 476 26.09 -4.87 -27.59
N SER A 477 25.59 -3.71 -27.18
CA SER A 477 26.42 -2.63 -26.60
C SER A 477 25.92 -2.08 -25.26
N LEU A 478 24.69 -2.42 -24.87
CA LEU A 478 24.06 -1.94 -23.64
C LEU A 478 24.04 -3.05 -22.59
N SER A 479 24.13 -2.67 -21.31
CA SER A 479 23.80 -3.54 -20.20
C SER A 479 22.31 -3.88 -20.16
N ILE A 480 21.93 -4.96 -19.47
CA ILE A 480 20.57 -5.50 -19.47
C ILE A 480 19.57 -4.46 -18.91
N ASP A 481 19.94 -3.74 -17.84
CA ASP A 481 19.16 -2.66 -17.24
C ASP A 481 18.92 -1.49 -18.20
N MET A 482 20.00 -1.06 -18.89
CA MET A 482 19.93 0.02 -19.90
C MET A 482 19.11 -0.42 -21.12
N LEU A 483 19.20 -1.68 -21.50
CA LEU A 483 18.40 -2.27 -22.58
C LEU A 483 16.92 -2.30 -22.24
N MET A 484 16.56 -2.75 -21.01
CA MET A 484 15.19 -2.72 -20.51
C MET A 484 14.64 -1.30 -20.51
N LYS A 485 15.37 -0.35 -19.94
CA LYS A 485 14.97 1.05 -19.92
C LYS A 485 14.70 1.58 -21.34
N LYS A 486 15.62 1.33 -22.26
CA LYS A 486 15.50 1.74 -23.66
C LYS A 486 14.24 1.15 -24.33
N VAL A 487 13.97 -0.15 -24.17
CA VAL A 487 12.81 -0.76 -24.83
C VAL A 487 11.49 -0.26 -24.24
N LEU A 488 11.41 -0.05 -22.92
CA LEU A 488 10.21 0.49 -22.27
C LEU A 488 9.94 1.96 -22.67
N GLU A 489 10.97 2.78 -22.84
CA GLU A 489 10.87 4.15 -23.35
C GLU A 489 10.47 4.17 -24.83
N ARG A 490 11.19 3.42 -25.69
CA ARG A 490 10.98 3.41 -27.15
C ARG A 490 9.66 2.80 -27.57
N SER A 491 9.17 1.80 -26.84
CA SER A 491 7.86 1.18 -27.07
C SER A 491 6.69 2.09 -26.67
N GLY A 492 6.94 3.15 -25.88
CA GLY A 492 5.93 4.00 -25.29
C GLY A 492 5.23 3.39 -24.06
N TYR A 493 5.75 2.28 -23.51
CA TYR A 493 5.13 1.59 -22.37
C TYR A 493 5.15 2.44 -21.11
N LEU A 494 6.30 3.06 -20.79
CA LEU A 494 6.41 3.97 -19.63
C LEU A 494 5.48 5.18 -19.78
N GLN A 495 5.37 5.75 -20.97
CA GLN A 495 4.46 6.86 -21.23
C GLN A 495 3.00 6.45 -21.05
N MET A 496 2.62 5.25 -21.48
CA MET A 496 1.28 4.70 -21.26
C MET A 496 0.94 4.62 -19.77
N LEU A 497 1.85 4.08 -18.93
CA LEU A 497 1.63 3.99 -17.50
C LEU A 497 1.55 5.36 -16.82
N GLN A 498 2.32 6.35 -17.30
CA GLN A 498 2.25 7.74 -16.82
C GLN A 498 0.91 8.40 -17.19
N ASP A 499 0.49 8.25 -18.44
CA ASP A 499 -0.77 8.81 -18.94
C ASP A 499 -2.00 8.21 -18.24
N ASP A 500 -1.93 6.94 -17.90
CA ASP A 500 -2.99 6.21 -17.17
C ASP A 500 -2.96 6.48 -15.65
N ASN A 501 -2.00 7.29 -15.13
CA ASN A 501 -1.77 7.55 -13.71
C ASN A 501 -1.58 6.26 -12.86
N GLU A 502 -1.05 5.21 -13.45
CA GLU A 502 -0.81 3.91 -12.82
C GLU A 502 0.50 3.95 -11.99
N ASN A 503 0.49 4.81 -10.94
CA ASN A 503 1.70 5.08 -10.14
C ASN A 503 2.30 3.84 -9.48
N GLU A 504 1.46 2.92 -8.99
CA GLU A 504 1.94 1.66 -8.38
C GLU A 504 2.69 0.81 -9.41
N ARG A 505 2.18 0.72 -10.64
CA ARG A 505 2.85 0.00 -11.73
C ARG A 505 4.15 0.66 -12.16
N LEU A 506 4.20 2.00 -12.16
CA LEU A 506 5.45 2.73 -12.41
C LEU A 506 6.50 2.47 -11.32
N GLU A 507 6.09 2.40 -10.05
CA GLU A 507 6.97 2.03 -8.94
C GLU A 507 7.47 0.59 -9.10
N ASN A 508 6.62 -0.35 -9.51
CA ASN A 508 7.00 -1.72 -9.80
C ASN A 508 8.03 -1.81 -10.94
N ILE A 509 7.86 -1.03 -12.02
CA ILE A 509 8.83 -0.98 -13.12
C ILE A 509 10.17 -0.38 -12.66
N LYS A 510 10.15 0.67 -11.84
CA LYS A 510 11.39 1.22 -11.26
C LYS A 510 12.12 0.20 -10.41
N GLU A 511 11.39 -0.55 -9.62
CA GLU A 511 11.95 -1.62 -8.79
C GLU A 511 12.54 -2.74 -9.63
N LEU A 512 11.89 -3.09 -10.77
CA LEU A 512 12.47 -4.04 -11.72
C LEU A 512 13.79 -3.53 -12.32
N LEU A 513 13.85 -2.24 -12.69
CA LEU A 513 15.07 -1.64 -13.22
C LEU A 513 16.21 -1.62 -12.19
N ASN A 514 15.89 -1.34 -10.92
CA ASN A 514 16.86 -1.41 -9.82
C ASN A 514 17.43 -2.82 -9.66
N ASP A 515 16.56 -3.84 -9.73
CA ASP A 515 16.99 -5.23 -9.67
C ASP A 515 17.98 -5.59 -10.79
N MET A 516 17.64 -5.15 -11.97
CA MET A 516 18.49 -5.41 -13.14
C MET A 516 19.84 -4.70 -13.03
N GLU A 517 19.85 -3.45 -12.53
CA GLU A 517 21.09 -2.71 -12.26
C GLU A 517 21.94 -3.46 -11.21
N GLU A 518 21.31 -3.92 -10.13
CA GLU A 518 21.98 -4.75 -9.12
C GLU A 518 22.51 -6.06 -9.68
N TYR A 519 21.74 -6.74 -10.53
CA TYR A 519 22.16 -7.98 -11.18
C TYR A 519 23.42 -7.78 -12.03
N VAL A 520 23.44 -6.72 -12.85
CA VAL A 520 24.58 -6.36 -13.70
C VAL A 520 25.80 -5.92 -12.88
N GLU A 521 25.60 -5.23 -11.73
CA GLU A 521 26.70 -4.87 -10.84
C GLU A 521 27.38 -6.10 -10.21
N ASN A 522 26.58 -7.13 -9.87
CA ASN A 522 27.08 -8.37 -9.27
C ASN A 522 27.77 -9.28 -10.29
N ASP A 523 27.28 -9.34 -11.51
CA ASP A 523 27.85 -10.10 -12.61
C ASP A 523 27.87 -9.27 -13.91
N PRO A 524 28.93 -8.48 -14.14
CA PRO A 524 29.05 -7.64 -15.34
C PRO A 524 29.13 -8.42 -16.66
N GLU A 525 29.41 -9.73 -16.63
CA GLU A 525 29.47 -10.59 -17.81
C GLU A 525 28.15 -11.35 -18.05
N ALA A 526 27.17 -11.24 -17.13
CA ALA A 526 25.89 -11.90 -17.25
C ALA A 526 25.15 -11.50 -18.53
N THR A 527 24.61 -12.49 -19.20
CA THR A 527 23.82 -12.30 -20.42
C THR A 527 22.35 -12.07 -20.13
N LEU A 528 21.61 -11.56 -21.13
CA LEU A 528 20.17 -11.44 -21.07
C LEU A 528 19.49 -12.79 -20.79
N ASP A 529 20.01 -13.87 -21.38
CA ASP A 529 19.48 -15.23 -21.17
C ASP A 529 19.67 -15.70 -19.73
N ASP A 530 20.83 -15.41 -19.12
CA ASP A 530 21.10 -15.77 -17.72
C ASP A 530 20.09 -15.10 -16.78
N TYR A 531 19.83 -13.80 -17.00
CA TYR A 531 18.83 -13.06 -16.21
C TYR A 531 17.41 -13.62 -16.39
N LEU A 532 16.98 -13.92 -17.62
CA LEU A 532 15.66 -14.50 -17.90
C LEU A 532 15.50 -15.91 -17.33
N GLN A 533 16.56 -16.72 -17.30
CA GLN A 533 16.57 -18.03 -16.66
C GLN A 533 16.46 -17.92 -15.15
N GLU A 534 17.20 -16.99 -14.52
CA GLU A 534 17.09 -16.75 -13.08
C GLU A 534 15.67 -16.39 -12.69
N ILE A 535 15.01 -15.46 -13.42
CA ILE A 535 13.62 -15.09 -13.16
C ILE A 535 12.67 -16.28 -13.33
N ALA A 536 12.88 -17.14 -14.34
CA ALA A 536 12.05 -18.32 -14.54
C ALA A 536 12.11 -19.27 -13.32
N LEU A 537 13.29 -19.44 -12.72
CA LEU A 537 13.46 -20.23 -11.50
C LEU A 537 12.73 -19.63 -10.29
N TYR A 538 12.62 -18.30 -10.21
CA TYR A 538 11.84 -17.64 -9.15
C TYR A 538 10.32 -17.82 -9.32
N THR A 539 9.86 -17.99 -10.56
CA THR A 539 8.42 -18.11 -10.88
C THR A 539 7.90 -19.54 -10.66
N ASP A 540 8.74 -20.57 -10.89
CA ASP A 540 8.36 -21.99 -10.83
C ASP A 540 8.34 -22.59 -9.40
N ASN A 541 8.82 -21.88 -8.38
CA ASN A 541 8.76 -22.37 -7.01
C ASN A 541 7.34 -22.28 -6.44
N GLU A 542 6.47 -23.21 -6.84
CA GLU A 542 5.18 -23.49 -6.21
C GLU A 542 5.39 -24.15 -4.83
N ASN A 543 5.72 -23.32 -3.83
CA ASN A 543 5.61 -23.76 -2.45
C ASN A 543 4.17 -23.64 -1.98
N ASP A 544 3.34 -24.59 -2.37
CA ASP A 544 2.05 -24.89 -1.76
C ASP A 544 2.28 -25.66 -0.43
N ALA A 545 3.04 -25.03 0.47
CA ALA A 545 3.23 -25.54 1.83
C ALA A 545 1.94 -25.26 2.61
N GLY A 546 0.99 -26.18 2.56
CA GLY A 546 -0.32 -26.19 3.18
C GLY A 546 -0.48 -25.43 4.52
N GLY A 547 -0.46 -24.10 4.49
CA GLY A 547 -0.72 -23.25 5.64
C GLY A 547 0.49 -22.86 6.51
N GLU A 548 1.63 -23.51 6.43
CA GLU A 548 2.87 -23.19 7.18
C GLU A 548 3.78 -22.27 6.36
N VAL A 549 3.34 -21.02 6.15
CA VAL A 549 4.03 -20.02 5.33
C VAL A 549 4.08 -18.66 6.05
N VAL A 550 5.16 -17.91 5.84
CA VAL A 550 5.28 -16.52 6.30
C VAL A 550 4.30 -15.63 5.54
N GLN A 551 3.63 -14.72 6.25
CA GLN A 551 2.66 -13.81 5.66
C GLN A 551 3.33 -12.49 5.25
N LEU A 552 3.37 -12.19 3.96
CA LEU A 552 3.81 -10.91 3.42
C LEU A 552 2.58 -10.07 3.06
N MET A 553 2.47 -8.83 3.56
CA MET A 553 1.31 -8.00 3.23
C MET A 553 1.59 -6.51 3.47
N SER A 554 0.78 -5.67 2.82
CA SER A 554 0.76 -4.25 3.20
C SER A 554 0.18 -4.07 4.60
N VAL A 555 0.59 -3.01 5.30
CA VAL A 555 0.05 -2.69 6.64
C VAL A 555 -1.47 -2.56 6.60
N HIS A 556 -2.05 -1.99 5.55
CA HIS A 556 -3.52 -1.88 5.40
C HIS A 556 -4.21 -3.26 5.38
N ALA A 557 -3.62 -4.23 4.68
CA ALA A 557 -4.16 -5.59 4.61
C ALA A 557 -4.05 -6.35 5.94
N SER A 558 -3.17 -5.91 6.85
CA SER A 558 -2.98 -6.54 8.16
C SER A 558 -4.04 -6.13 9.20
N LYS A 559 -4.90 -5.14 8.88
CA LYS A 559 -5.96 -4.72 9.81
C LYS A 559 -6.90 -5.89 10.12
N GLY A 560 -7.18 -6.10 11.41
CA GLY A 560 -7.95 -7.25 11.89
C GLY A 560 -7.14 -8.53 12.15
N LEU A 561 -5.92 -8.64 11.61
CA LEU A 561 -5.05 -9.79 11.82
C LEU A 561 -4.13 -9.61 13.04
N GLU A 562 -3.48 -10.70 13.48
CA GLU A 562 -2.50 -10.69 14.57
C GLU A 562 -1.54 -11.88 14.44
N PHE A 563 -0.28 -11.68 14.83
CA PHE A 563 0.80 -12.65 14.67
C PHE A 563 1.70 -12.65 15.90
N ASP A 564 2.36 -13.77 16.18
CA ASP A 564 3.32 -13.85 17.29
C ASP A 564 4.53 -12.93 17.05
N CYS A 565 5.06 -12.94 15.81
CA CYS A 565 6.20 -12.15 15.40
C CYS A 565 5.84 -11.28 14.21
N VAL A 566 6.08 -9.98 14.31
CA VAL A 566 5.84 -9.02 13.23
C VAL A 566 7.12 -8.27 12.87
N PHE A 567 7.42 -8.23 11.60
CA PHE A 567 8.44 -7.37 11.01
C PHE A 567 7.76 -6.18 10.33
N ILE A 568 8.22 -4.97 10.62
CA ILE A 568 7.85 -3.76 9.86
C ILE A 568 9.05 -3.40 9.02
N TYR A 569 8.90 -3.63 7.70
CA TYR A 569 9.97 -3.57 6.73
C TYR A 569 10.04 -2.23 6.03
N SER A 570 11.28 -1.77 5.77
CA SER A 570 11.58 -0.51 5.05
C SER A 570 10.99 0.73 5.74
N LEU A 571 11.24 0.87 7.06
CA LEU A 571 10.90 2.06 7.84
C LEU A 571 11.85 3.22 7.51
N CYS A 572 11.76 3.73 6.29
CA CYS A 572 12.56 4.83 5.78
C CYS A 572 11.72 6.08 5.56
N GLU A 573 12.29 7.25 5.80
CA GLU A 573 11.67 8.54 5.56
C GLU A 573 11.35 8.74 4.07
N GLY A 574 10.08 9.02 3.76
CA GLY A 574 9.56 9.12 2.40
C GLY A 574 8.94 7.83 1.87
N ILE A 575 9.25 6.67 2.48
CA ILE A 575 8.62 5.37 2.20
C ILE A 575 7.56 5.08 3.26
N PHE A 576 7.94 5.08 4.52
CA PHE A 576 7.05 4.94 5.65
C PHE A 576 7.53 5.87 6.79
N PRO A 577 6.96 7.09 6.93
CA PRO A 577 5.77 7.63 6.27
C PRO A 577 5.97 7.94 4.78
N SER A 578 4.89 7.80 3.99
CA SER A 578 4.89 8.08 2.55
C SER A 578 5.03 9.57 2.27
N GLU A 579 6.05 9.97 1.51
CA GLU A 579 6.26 11.37 1.10
C GLU A 579 5.11 11.89 0.23
N ARG A 580 4.60 11.05 -0.64
CA ARG A 580 3.45 11.38 -1.49
C ARG A 580 2.22 11.71 -0.65
N SER A 581 1.87 10.84 0.31
CA SER A 581 0.71 11.07 1.19
C SER A 581 0.86 12.38 1.96
N ILE A 582 2.05 12.66 2.49
CA ILE A 582 2.33 13.90 3.23
C ILE A 582 2.27 15.13 2.32
N SER A 583 2.77 15.05 1.07
CA SER A 583 2.74 16.17 0.13
C SER A 583 1.32 16.54 -0.31
N GLU A 584 0.44 15.55 -0.42
CA GLU A 584 -0.97 15.72 -0.80
C GLU A 584 -1.84 16.19 0.37
N GLY A 585 -1.64 15.64 1.58
CA GLY A 585 -2.53 15.86 2.74
C GLY A 585 -1.89 16.56 3.97
N GLY A 586 -0.63 16.96 3.89
CA GLY A 586 0.06 17.72 4.93
C GLY A 586 0.12 17.03 6.29
N GLY A 587 -0.15 17.78 7.37
CA GLY A 587 -0.06 17.29 8.75
C GLY A 587 -1.08 16.20 9.08
N ALA A 588 -2.28 16.26 8.51
CA ALA A 588 -3.32 15.26 8.72
C ALA A 588 -2.91 13.90 8.14
N ALA A 589 -2.31 13.90 6.95
CA ALA A 589 -1.78 12.69 6.34
C ALA A 589 -0.60 12.09 7.12
N LEU A 590 0.26 12.92 7.72
CA LEU A 590 1.31 12.42 8.62
C LEU A 590 0.72 11.73 9.86
N GLU A 591 -0.37 12.27 10.41
CA GLU A 591 -1.07 11.63 11.53
C GLU A 591 -1.71 10.30 11.11
N GLU A 592 -2.22 10.20 9.88
CA GLU A 592 -2.73 8.94 9.33
C GLU A 592 -1.62 7.91 9.12
N GLU A 593 -0.48 8.30 8.53
CA GLU A 593 0.70 7.43 8.39
C GLU A 593 1.19 6.93 9.76
N ARG A 594 1.11 7.78 10.82
CA ARG A 594 1.45 7.35 12.18
C ARG A 594 0.42 6.37 12.76
N ARG A 595 -0.88 6.55 12.47
CA ARG A 595 -1.91 5.55 12.82
C ARG A 595 -1.64 4.23 12.10
N LEU A 596 -1.19 4.29 10.84
CA LEU A 596 -0.83 3.11 10.08
C LEU A 596 0.36 2.37 10.73
N ALA A 597 1.40 3.09 11.15
CA ALA A 597 2.53 2.50 11.88
C ALA A 597 2.10 1.94 13.25
N TYR A 598 1.21 2.61 13.98
CA TYR A 598 0.60 2.11 15.19
C TYR A 598 -0.20 0.81 14.95
N VAL A 599 -0.99 0.75 13.88
CA VAL A 599 -1.69 -0.47 13.48
C VAL A 599 -0.69 -1.60 13.23
N ALA A 600 0.40 -1.35 12.47
CA ALA A 600 1.42 -2.35 12.20
C ALA A 600 2.06 -2.91 13.48
N MET A 601 2.49 -2.03 14.40
CA MET A 601 3.09 -2.44 15.68
C MET A 601 2.12 -3.29 16.51
N THR A 602 0.85 -2.90 16.57
CA THR A 602 -0.18 -3.58 17.36
C THR A 602 -0.69 -4.89 16.76
N ARG A 603 -0.14 -5.32 15.60
CA ARG A 603 -0.37 -6.68 15.07
C ARG A 603 0.49 -7.72 15.79
N ALA A 604 1.60 -7.30 16.41
CA ALA A 604 2.49 -8.19 17.12
C ALA A 604 1.93 -8.61 18.49
N ARG A 605 2.01 -9.92 18.78
CA ARG A 605 1.65 -10.48 20.08
C ARG A 605 2.88 -10.59 20.99
N LYS A 606 3.99 -11.15 20.49
CA LYS A 606 5.15 -11.52 21.31
C LYS A 606 6.40 -10.71 20.98
N GLN A 607 6.75 -10.60 19.70
CA GLN A 607 7.98 -9.94 19.24
C GLN A 607 7.71 -8.99 18.09
N LEU A 608 8.39 -7.85 18.13
CA LEU A 608 8.32 -6.81 17.10
C LEU A 608 9.72 -6.48 16.59
N PHE A 609 9.87 -6.50 15.27
CA PHE A 609 11.09 -6.19 14.55
C PHE A 609 10.82 -5.00 13.64
N LEU A 610 11.69 -4.00 13.72
CA LEU A 610 11.67 -2.83 12.85
C LEU A 610 12.92 -2.87 11.98
N SER A 611 12.80 -2.62 10.69
CA SER A 611 13.99 -2.54 9.83
C SER A 611 13.95 -1.34 8.90
N ASP A 612 15.12 -0.79 8.65
CA ASP A 612 15.38 0.25 7.65
C ASP A 612 16.70 -0.01 6.94
N SER A 613 16.90 0.64 5.80
CA SER A 613 18.13 0.57 5.04
C SER A 613 18.65 1.96 4.69
N MET A 614 19.96 2.08 4.62
CA MET A 614 20.64 3.19 3.98
C MET A 614 20.85 2.86 2.50
N GLY A 615 21.29 3.79 1.71
CA GLY A 615 21.52 3.64 0.29
C GLY A 615 20.70 4.61 -0.53
N TYR A 616 20.89 4.60 -1.83
CA TYR A 616 20.15 5.46 -2.75
C TYR A 616 18.83 4.82 -3.12
N SER A 617 17.74 5.55 -3.00
CA SER A 617 16.43 5.11 -3.46
C SER A 617 16.12 5.75 -4.80
N TYR A 618 15.96 4.94 -5.84
CA TYR A 618 15.51 5.41 -7.15
C TYR A 618 14.04 5.85 -7.16
N VAL A 619 13.24 5.32 -6.24
CA VAL A 619 11.84 5.76 -6.07
C VAL A 619 11.78 7.18 -5.50
N LEU A 620 12.64 7.49 -4.51
CA LEU A 620 12.71 8.79 -3.85
C LEU A 620 13.71 9.77 -4.50
N ASP A 621 14.56 9.29 -5.43
CA ASP A 621 15.67 10.03 -6.06
C ASP A 621 16.62 10.67 -5.03
N ARG A 622 16.88 9.97 -3.92
CA ARG A 622 17.76 10.41 -2.82
C ARG A 622 18.24 9.27 -1.93
N ILE A 623 19.23 9.57 -1.09
CA ILE A 623 19.69 8.65 -0.04
C ILE A 623 18.58 8.47 0.99
N LYS A 624 18.29 7.22 1.35
CA LYS A 624 17.34 6.84 2.39
C LYS A 624 17.83 7.27 3.76
N MET A 625 16.89 7.58 4.62
CA MET A 625 17.12 7.89 6.04
C MET A 625 16.13 7.10 6.89
N PRO A 626 16.52 6.68 8.11
CA PRO A 626 15.57 6.04 9.02
C PRO A 626 14.32 6.89 9.25
N SER A 627 13.19 6.25 9.31
CA SER A 627 11.89 6.88 9.54
C SER A 627 11.87 7.70 10.83
N ARG A 628 11.16 8.83 10.83
CA ARG A 628 10.86 9.59 12.05
C ARG A 628 10.12 8.73 13.08
N PHE A 629 9.36 7.74 12.66
CA PHE A 629 8.62 6.85 13.55
C PHE A 629 9.54 6.02 14.46
N VAL A 630 10.71 5.61 13.97
CA VAL A 630 11.72 4.92 14.79
C VAL A 630 12.21 5.84 15.92
N LYS A 631 12.38 7.15 15.63
CA LYS A 631 12.84 8.15 16.63
C LYS A 631 11.75 8.49 17.65
N GLU A 632 10.48 8.28 17.34
CA GLU A 632 9.34 8.52 18.22
C GLU A 632 9.14 7.40 19.26
N ILE A 633 9.85 6.28 19.10
CA ILE A 633 9.87 5.17 20.07
C ILE A 633 11.04 5.38 21.03
N PRO A 634 10.82 5.30 22.37
CA PRO A 634 11.90 5.44 23.36
C PRO A 634 13.02 4.40 23.15
N ARG A 635 14.26 4.86 23.11
CA ARG A 635 15.43 3.97 22.94
C ARG A 635 15.56 2.92 24.05
N THR A 636 15.01 3.16 25.22
CA THR A 636 14.99 2.19 26.33
C THR A 636 14.18 0.94 26.01
N LEU A 637 13.19 1.06 25.11
CA LEU A 637 12.33 -0.04 24.66
C LEU A 637 12.90 -0.77 23.46
N MET A 638 13.97 -0.25 22.84
CA MET A 638 14.58 -0.82 21.64
C MET A 638 15.94 -1.45 21.89
N GLU A 639 16.25 -2.43 21.06
CA GLU A 639 17.57 -3.03 20.92
C GLU A 639 18.02 -2.80 19.47
N ASP A 640 19.03 -1.94 19.29
CA ASP A 640 19.60 -1.68 17.97
C ASP A 640 20.57 -2.79 17.61
N VAL A 641 20.27 -3.53 16.53
CA VAL A 641 21.13 -4.56 15.93
C VAL A 641 21.57 -4.12 14.55
N GLY A 642 22.85 -4.26 14.21
CA GLY A 642 23.41 -3.86 12.92
C GLY A 642 24.55 -2.84 13.03
N ALA A 643 25.08 -2.43 11.89
CA ALA A 643 26.15 -1.44 11.84
C ALA A 643 25.63 -0.07 12.31
N LYS A 644 26.10 0.39 13.46
CA LYS A 644 25.86 1.79 13.85
C LYS A 644 26.34 2.69 12.73
N PRO A 645 25.53 3.59 12.17
CA PRO A 645 26.03 4.58 11.24
C PRO A 645 27.16 5.32 11.94
N ARG A 646 28.37 5.27 11.40
CA ARG A 646 29.47 6.11 11.87
C ARG A 646 29.03 7.53 11.66
N SER A 647 28.60 8.21 12.72
CA SER A 647 28.35 9.63 12.73
C SER A 647 29.67 10.31 12.30
N ARG A 648 29.68 10.87 11.09
CA ARG A 648 30.82 11.69 10.60
C ARG A 648 30.80 13.11 11.19
N PHE A 649 29.81 13.42 12.01
CA PHE A 649 29.72 14.65 12.78
C PHE A 649 29.61 14.25 14.25
N GLY A 650 30.64 14.61 15.02
CA GLY A 650 30.67 14.37 16.45
C GLY A 650 29.45 15.00 17.12
N ASP A 651 28.69 14.18 17.82
CA ASP A 651 27.72 14.61 18.81
C ASP A 651 28.50 15.20 20.02
N ASP A 652 28.79 16.48 19.94
CA ASP A 652 29.15 17.32 21.11
C ASP A 652 28.50 18.70 20.94
N VAL A 653 27.19 18.76 21.13
CA VAL A 653 26.53 19.98 21.63
C VAL A 653 25.29 19.55 22.44
N ASP A 654 25.52 19.19 23.69
CA ASP A 654 24.50 19.33 24.73
C ASP A 654 24.53 20.81 25.19
N VAL A 655 23.60 21.62 24.73
CA VAL A 655 23.32 22.93 25.30
C VAL A 655 21.89 22.93 25.81
N PHE A 656 21.78 23.08 27.08
CA PHE A 656 20.66 23.39 27.99
C PHE A 656 20.29 22.27 28.98
N SER A 657 20.95 22.31 30.13
CA SER A 657 20.26 22.15 31.40
C SER A 657 21.02 22.99 32.46
N GLU A 658 20.30 23.94 33.01
CA GLU A 658 20.75 24.77 34.14
C GLU A 658 20.89 23.97 35.43
N GLY A 659 21.90 24.35 36.21
CA GLY A 659 21.83 24.31 37.66
C GLY A 659 22.48 23.16 38.39
N GLY A 660 23.67 23.39 38.95
CA GLY A 660 24.20 22.56 40.04
C GLY A 660 25.72 22.66 40.21
N SER A 661 26.16 23.64 41.03
CA SER A 661 27.53 23.82 41.48
C SER A 661 28.04 22.64 42.30
N SER A 662 29.25 22.14 42.00
CA SER A 662 30.23 21.74 43.02
C SER A 662 31.62 21.60 42.41
N SER A 663 32.51 22.30 43.02
CA SER A 663 33.97 22.30 42.90
C SER A 663 34.56 20.89 42.97
N ILE A 664 35.71 20.66 42.26
CA ILE A 664 36.96 20.12 42.79
C ILE A 664 38.02 19.90 41.69
N SER A 665 39.16 20.58 41.89
CA SER A 665 40.56 20.22 41.62
C SER A 665 41.07 19.89 40.21
N ARG A 666 41.85 20.84 39.69
CA ARG A 666 42.91 20.62 38.68
C ARG A 666 44.07 19.79 39.22
N PRO A 667 44.75 19.01 38.45
CA PRO A 667 46.19 18.88 38.49
C PRO A 667 46.87 19.51 37.25
N ALA A 668 48.07 20.00 37.51
CA ALA A 668 48.90 20.89 36.71
C ALA A 668 49.61 20.17 35.52
N PRO A 669 50.27 20.98 34.66
CA PRO A 669 50.60 20.59 33.27
C PRO A 669 51.95 19.89 33.15
N VAL A 670 52.07 19.00 32.14
CA VAL A 670 53.37 18.49 31.68
C VAL A 670 53.63 19.03 30.27
N SER A 671 54.86 19.48 30.14
CA SER A 671 55.50 20.31 29.14
C SER A 671 55.40 19.85 27.68
N SER A 672 55.25 20.87 26.87
CA SER A 672 55.58 21.09 25.47
C SER A 672 56.65 20.21 24.81
N ALA A 673 56.26 19.59 23.70
CA ALA A 673 57.15 19.37 22.57
C ALA A 673 56.49 19.97 21.31
N SER A 674 57.20 20.95 20.79
CA SER A 674 56.83 21.77 19.65
C SER A 674 56.79 20.96 18.36
N PHE A 675 55.67 20.93 17.70
CA PHE A 675 55.59 20.69 16.26
C PHE A 675 54.97 21.86 15.54
N ALA A 676 55.78 22.46 14.66
CA ALA A 676 55.42 23.58 13.82
C ALA A 676 54.23 23.21 12.88
N PRO A 677 53.29 24.16 12.63
CA PRO A 677 52.17 23.90 11.74
C PRO A 677 52.67 23.86 10.29
N ALA A 678 52.39 22.72 9.60
CA ALA A 678 52.57 22.59 8.16
C ALA A 678 51.69 23.63 7.47
N ARG A 679 52.28 24.50 6.66
CA ARG A 679 51.66 25.49 5.80
C ARG A 679 50.59 24.82 4.95
N LYS A 680 49.27 25.15 5.17
CA LYS A 680 48.20 24.88 4.22
C LYS A 680 48.53 25.59 2.91
N LYS A 681 48.90 24.81 1.87
CA LYS A 681 48.94 25.32 0.49
C LYS A 681 47.51 25.79 0.15
N ARG A 682 47.33 27.06 -0.22
CA ARG A 682 46.11 27.59 -0.81
C ARG A 682 45.80 26.76 -2.04
N ARG A 683 44.71 25.97 -1.99
CA ARG A 683 44.16 25.26 -3.16
C ARG A 683 43.66 26.31 -4.14
N GLY A 684 44.27 26.45 -5.30
CA GLY A 684 43.74 27.23 -6.43
C GLY A 684 42.43 26.62 -6.90
N LYS A 685 41.49 27.46 -7.36
CA LYS A 685 40.24 26.99 -7.98
C LYS A 685 40.58 26.07 -9.17
N LEU A 686 39.95 24.91 -9.24
CA LEU A 686 40.07 23.99 -10.38
C LEU A 686 39.58 24.68 -11.65
N GLN A 687 40.26 24.46 -12.77
CA GLN A 687 39.93 25.02 -14.09
C GLN A 687 39.83 23.88 -15.11
N LYS A 688 39.11 24.13 -16.22
CA LYS A 688 39.07 23.20 -17.34
C LYS A 688 40.46 22.89 -17.85
N GLY A 689 40.79 21.62 -18.01
CA GLY A 689 42.09 21.11 -18.43
C GLY A 689 43.02 20.75 -17.27
N ASP A 690 42.69 21.02 -16.02
CA ASP A 690 43.50 20.62 -14.87
C ASP A 690 43.54 19.10 -14.74
N LEU A 691 44.74 18.59 -14.48
CA LEU A 691 44.96 17.19 -14.08
C LEU A 691 44.68 17.07 -12.57
N VAL A 692 43.88 16.10 -12.20
CA VAL A 692 43.48 15.87 -10.81
C VAL A 692 43.67 14.39 -10.46
N GLN A 693 43.90 14.15 -9.18
CA GLN A 693 43.97 12.82 -8.59
C GLN A 693 42.82 12.65 -7.62
N HIS A 694 42.03 11.62 -7.79
CA HIS A 694 40.99 11.23 -6.85
C HIS A 694 41.35 9.93 -6.14
N THR A 695 41.12 9.82 -4.85
CA THR A 695 41.55 8.69 -4.03
C THR A 695 40.95 7.35 -4.48
N SER A 696 39.74 7.35 -5.03
CA SER A 696 39.02 6.14 -5.47
C SER A 696 39.00 5.96 -7.00
N PHE A 697 39.07 7.07 -7.78
CA PHE A 697 38.90 7.04 -9.24
C PHE A 697 40.23 7.23 -10.02
N GLY A 698 41.36 7.42 -9.30
CA GLY A 698 42.65 7.59 -9.94
C GLY A 698 42.84 8.98 -10.57
N GLU A 699 43.61 9.03 -11.66
CA GLU A 699 43.91 10.25 -12.41
C GLU A 699 42.71 10.64 -13.31
N GLY A 700 42.41 11.96 -13.37
CA GLY A 700 41.38 12.47 -14.23
C GLY A 700 41.66 13.88 -14.76
N ILE A 701 41.01 14.25 -15.83
CA ILE A 701 41.10 15.60 -16.44
C ILE A 701 39.81 16.34 -16.25
N VAL A 702 39.86 17.57 -15.75
CA VAL A 702 38.69 18.46 -15.57
C VAL A 702 38.18 18.91 -16.91
N ILE A 703 36.97 18.50 -17.27
CA ILE A 703 36.29 18.89 -18.52
C ILE A 703 35.62 20.27 -18.34
N SER A 704 34.97 20.50 -17.21
CA SER A 704 34.31 21.78 -16.90
C SER A 704 34.14 21.95 -15.40
N VAL A 705 34.04 23.21 -14.94
CA VAL A 705 33.68 23.55 -13.57
C VAL A 705 32.55 24.57 -13.60
N LYS A 706 31.41 24.27 -12.98
CA LYS A 706 30.24 25.15 -12.87
C LYS A 706 29.69 25.06 -11.46
N ASP A 707 29.47 26.21 -10.81
CA ASP A 707 28.86 26.31 -9.46
C ASP A 707 29.53 25.41 -8.40
N ASN A 708 30.87 25.38 -8.38
CA ASN A 708 31.71 24.53 -7.52
C ASN A 708 31.60 23.00 -7.80
N LEU A 709 30.98 22.59 -8.91
CA LEU A 709 30.88 21.22 -9.37
C LEU A 709 31.84 21.03 -10.58
N ALA A 710 32.85 20.18 -10.42
CA ALA A 710 33.81 19.83 -11.47
C ALA A 710 33.35 18.57 -12.19
N THR A 711 33.21 18.62 -13.51
CA THR A 711 33.01 17.44 -14.36
C THR A 711 34.39 16.96 -14.78
N ILE A 712 34.75 15.72 -14.41
CA ILE A 712 36.09 15.16 -14.54
C ILE A 712 36.00 13.85 -15.30
N ALA A 713 36.84 13.71 -16.35
CA ALA A 713 37.03 12.43 -17.04
C ALA A 713 38.16 11.65 -16.37
N PHE A 714 37.82 10.47 -15.88
CA PHE A 714 38.79 9.50 -15.33
C PHE A 714 39.09 8.42 -16.38
N GLU A 715 39.94 7.43 -16.04
CA GLU A 715 40.22 6.27 -16.90
C GLU A 715 38.93 5.55 -17.35
N GLN A 716 38.99 4.80 -18.48
CA GLN A 716 37.84 4.21 -19.17
C GLN A 716 36.87 3.47 -18.25
N ARG A 717 37.34 2.79 -17.21
CA ARG A 717 36.52 2.04 -16.25
C ARG A 717 35.69 2.90 -15.31
N TYR A 718 36.01 4.19 -15.17
CA TYR A 718 35.29 5.11 -14.26
C TYR A 718 34.55 6.22 -15.01
N GLY A 719 34.88 6.46 -16.27
CA GLY A 719 34.20 7.40 -17.14
C GLY A 719 34.20 8.86 -16.66
N VAL A 720 33.18 9.62 -17.00
CA VAL A 720 33.02 11.04 -16.62
C VAL A 720 32.21 11.15 -15.34
N ARG A 721 32.77 11.80 -14.31
CA ARG A 721 32.12 12.01 -13.02
C ARG A 721 31.98 13.51 -12.69
N LYS A 722 30.92 13.87 -11.97
CA LYS A 722 30.73 15.20 -11.41
C LYS A 722 31.07 15.16 -9.93
N ILE A 723 32.06 15.93 -9.51
CA ILE A 723 32.60 15.92 -8.14
C ILE A 723 32.72 17.37 -7.68
N MET A 724 32.42 17.66 -6.41
CA MET A 724 32.63 19.00 -5.84
C MET A 724 34.09 19.40 -5.99
N ALA A 725 34.38 20.59 -6.50
CA ALA A 725 35.75 21.03 -6.79
C ALA A 725 36.64 21.16 -5.54
N ASP A 726 36.02 21.27 -4.37
CA ASP A 726 36.65 21.29 -3.04
C ASP A 726 36.60 19.95 -2.31
N HIS A 727 36.18 18.86 -2.97
CA HIS A 727 36.05 17.55 -2.34
C HIS A 727 37.38 17.07 -1.75
N PRO A 728 37.38 16.56 -0.51
CA PRO A 728 38.63 16.15 0.19
C PRO A 728 39.45 15.08 -0.55
N SER A 729 38.78 14.18 -1.28
CA SER A 729 39.39 13.11 -2.05
C SER A 729 39.98 13.57 -3.40
N LEU A 730 39.78 14.86 -3.77
CA LEU A 730 40.24 15.40 -5.04
C LEU A 730 41.43 16.31 -4.80
N SER A 731 42.56 16.05 -5.45
CA SER A 731 43.74 16.91 -5.39
C SER A 731 44.17 17.27 -6.79
N ARG A 732 44.58 18.53 -6.99
CA ARG A 732 45.21 18.96 -8.25
C ARG A 732 46.63 18.38 -8.32
N LYS A 733 46.99 17.79 -9.45
CA LYS A 733 48.29 17.22 -9.69
C LYS A 733 49.31 18.26 -10.16
#